data_9a3b5a148a2ee63ff0015f1528f52074
#
_entry.id   9a3b5a148a2ee63ff0015f1528f52074
#
_cell.length_a   1.000
_cell.length_b   1.000
_cell.length_c   1.000
_cell.angle_alpha   90.00
_cell.angle_beta   90.00
_cell.angle_gamma   90.00
#
_symmetry.space_group_name_H-M   'P 1'
#
loop_
_entity.id
_entity.type
_entity.pdbx_description
1 polymer ?
#
loop_
_entity_poly.entity_id
_entity_poly.type
_entity_poly.pdbx_seq_one_letter_code
_entity_poly.pdbx_strand_id
1 'polypeptide(L)'
;MLIKQQSSALDVFDTVSLEFKAVSVDRVVINEKWGSRRSHEELLDLKTGGVVNAVPIEHKVFASNVFMGVRRQVGGTRDIVANWGEGMAVLELEETLPILSSQGRSELEYYTTMSLNADGTVLTWTVRRGTRPVGQQYFLKREGYRDAFYMEMSDDWGIDEDLPEQAALITLQGVVNREGPMLYFVYGPQWDFRFTDEIKDYYAAKKQFSFKQLKTFRAALKAFEGKVHNYVVWDKAERTSLIVSFTLAGLEDAIVVSEEFIPLMEEFGLKQVADFRRKFTGMSDVEIYQWAYDEYWDRCSKDAIVWMGGDHGQRMRPGVADWGMRLKCFFTDLSTKADDPKWAAEYALADKLFSEMNPMGMCFGWHSYGKDKERDHVKLASSHVIRISGLHTLPNTSFNTQVPLSPGFKFRNNPNIELGETYTPAKKIYIAAVQTDSLGIGAWTRPGRGTIPYAWQVTPNWLWMSPSVLEMFYDQATPNDLFIGGLSGPGYMYAKAIPRESLPMVIDKSREFMEALDLNIFEFMDYSEGASIEGNPDLPQSLIDIYYERMPDVIGFLNGYAPAYTFTHKDGRALVSYDYYMSQGRSEDEVITDLRELAVINDKRPYFLLMHVRQWSDITRVKAVLDELGSEFEVVPLDVFLKMAATDPTFKNYTRPE
;
A
#
# COMPACT_ATOMS: atom_id res chain seq x y z
N MET A 1 -12.01 -3.78 -21.76
CA MET A 1 -13.08 -3.87 -21.43
C MET A 1 -13.85 -5.07 -21.56
N LEU A 2 -14.58 -5.61 -20.63
CA LEU A 2 -15.48 -6.37 -20.72
C LEU A 2 -16.07 -7.20 -19.82
N ILE A 3 -17.13 -7.58 -19.92
CA ILE A 3 -17.89 -8.56 -19.14
C ILE A 3 -18.15 -9.76 -20.00
N LYS A 4 -17.87 -10.93 -19.43
CA LYS A 4 -18.21 -12.22 -19.94
C LYS A 4 -19.73 -12.40 -20.04
N GLN A 5 -20.22 -12.73 -21.20
CA GLN A 5 -21.51 -13.38 -21.32
C GLN A 5 -21.41 -14.62 -22.22
N GLN A 6 -21.55 -15.76 -21.57
CA GLN A 6 -21.80 -17.10 -22.11
C GLN A 6 -20.96 -17.60 -23.28
N SER A 7 -19.83 -18.19 -22.97
CA SER A 7 -19.27 -19.29 -23.74
C SER A 7 -18.53 -20.23 -22.80
N SER A 8 -18.67 -21.52 -22.99
CA SER A 8 -18.07 -22.55 -22.14
C SER A 8 -16.54 -22.51 -22.04
N ALA A 9 -15.85 -21.93 -23.03
CA ALA A 9 -14.39 -21.77 -23.00
C ALA A 9 -13.92 -20.63 -22.12
N LEU A 10 -14.80 -19.68 -21.78
CA LEU A 10 -14.50 -18.52 -20.93
C LEU A 10 -14.83 -18.74 -19.45
N ASP A 11 -15.44 -19.88 -19.13
CA ASP A 11 -15.75 -20.21 -17.73
C ASP A 11 -14.51 -20.40 -16.86
N VAL A 12 -13.34 -20.47 -17.49
CA VAL A 12 -12.03 -20.59 -16.83
C VAL A 12 -11.42 -19.23 -16.48
N PHE A 13 -11.95 -18.11 -17.04
CA PHE A 13 -11.39 -16.79 -16.82
C PHE A 13 -12.44 -15.82 -16.27
N ASP A 14 -12.11 -15.17 -15.18
CA ASP A 14 -13.01 -14.19 -14.54
C ASP A 14 -13.16 -12.91 -15.36
N THR A 15 -12.12 -12.54 -16.11
CA THR A 15 -12.10 -11.35 -16.96
C THR A 15 -11.42 -11.61 -18.29
N VAL A 16 -11.93 -10.97 -19.34
CA VAL A 16 -11.28 -10.88 -20.65
C VAL A 16 -11.34 -9.43 -21.10
N SER A 17 -10.22 -8.89 -21.56
CA SER A 17 -10.17 -7.54 -22.13
C SER A 17 -9.59 -7.55 -23.53
N LEU A 18 -10.13 -6.68 -24.38
CA LEU A 18 -9.65 -6.43 -25.73
C LEU A 18 -9.34 -4.94 -25.87
N GLU A 19 -8.18 -4.63 -26.41
CA GLU A 19 -7.80 -3.28 -26.77
C GLU A 19 -7.49 -3.25 -28.27
N PHE A 20 -8.09 -2.29 -28.96
CA PHE A 20 -7.83 -2.06 -30.37
C PHE A 20 -7.05 -0.75 -30.54
N LYS A 21 -5.93 -0.81 -31.21
CA LYS A 21 -5.13 0.36 -31.52
C LYS A 21 -4.92 0.45 -33.03
N ALA A 22 -5.53 1.45 -33.65
CA ALA A 22 -5.25 1.77 -35.04
C ALA A 22 -3.82 2.30 -35.15
N VAL A 23 -2.99 1.63 -35.95
CA VAL A 23 -1.62 2.08 -36.25
C VAL A 23 -1.63 2.92 -37.55
N SER A 24 -2.46 2.53 -38.50
CA SER A 24 -2.77 3.27 -39.72
C SER A 24 -4.14 2.84 -40.26
N VAL A 25 -4.59 3.38 -41.36
CA VAL A 25 -5.84 2.96 -42.03
C VAL A 25 -5.79 1.48 -42.42
N ASP A 26 -4.59 0.93 -42.66
CA ASP A 26 -4.38 -0.45 -43.08
C ASP A 26 -3.79 -1.35 -42.03
N ARG A 27 -3.71 -0.90 -40.76
CA ARG A 27 -3.09 -1.67 -39.68
C ARG A 27 -3.79 -1.49 -38.35
N VAL A 28 -4.08 -2.61 -37.70
CA VAL A 28 -4.66 -2.64 -36.35
C VAL A 28 -3.81 -3.54 -35.44
N VAL A 29 -3.61 -3.11 -34.21
CA VAL A 29 -3.10 -3.96 -33.13
C VAL A 29 -4.29 -4.36 -32.26
N ILE A 30 -4.40 -5.65 -31.98
CA ILE A 30 -5.37 -6.21 -31.04
C ILE A 30 -4.61 -6.77 -29.86
N ASN A 31 -4.82 -6.20 -28.69
CA ASN A 31 -4.31 -6.72 -27.42
C ASN A 31 -5.41 -7.48 -26.71
N GLU A 32 -5.19 -8.77 -26.48
CA GLU A 32 -6.10 -9.63 -25.71
C GLU A 32 -5.48 -9.94 -24.36
N LYS A 33 -6.22 -9.72 -23.27
CA LYS A 33 -5.81 -10.15 -21.93
C LYS A 33 -6.87 -11.06 -21.34
N TRP A 34 -6.47 -12.26 -20.94
CA TRP A 34 -7.34 -13.33 -20.39
C TRP A 34 -6.97 -13.60 -18.93
N GLY A 35 -7.78 -13.12 -18.00
CA GLY A 35 -7.44 -13.14 -16.57
C GLY A 35 -6.17 -12.36 -16.25
N SER A 36 -5.54 -12.65 -15.11
CA SER A 36 -4.31 -12.00 -14.67
C SER A 36 -3.03 -12.54 -15.32
N ARG A 37 -3.08 -13.68 -16.01
CA ARG A 37 -1.88 -14.46 -16.37
C ARG A 37 -1.60 -14.61 -17.87
N ARG A 38 -2.46 -14.13 -18.75
CA ARG A 38 -2.29 -14.30 -20.20
C ARG A 38 -2.58 -13.02 -20.95
N SER A 39 -1.60 -12.50 -21.65
CA SER A 39 -1.76 -11.40 -22.59
C SER A 39 -1.23 -11.81 -23.95
N HIS A 40 -1.84 -11.29 -25.00
CA HIS A 40 -1.47 -11.55 -26.36
C HIS A 40 -1.67 -10.28 -27.20
N GLU A 41 -0.68 -9.95 -28.02
CA GLU A 41 -0.73 -8.82 -28.95
C GLU A 41 -0.66 -9.34 -30.39
N GLU A 42 -1.58 -8.92 -31.22
CA GLU A 42 -1.61 -9.23 -32.64
C GLU A 42 -1.54 -7.94 -33.46
N LEU A 43 -0.51 -7.81 -34.32
CA LEU A 43 -0.45 -6.76 -35.32
C LEU A 43 -1.00 -7.33 -36.66
N LEU A 44 -2.09 -6.78 -37.14
CA LEU A 44 -2.75 -7.24 -38.35
C LEU A 44 -2.68 -6.16 -39.44
N ASP A 45 -2.18 -6.53 -40.64
CA ASP A 45 -2.30 -5.78 -41.83
C ASP A 45 -3.66 -6.04 -42.52
N LEU A 46 -4.38 -4.97 -42.82
CA LEU A 46 -5.77 -4.99 -43.35
C LEU A 46 -5.85 -4.60 -44.82
N LYS A 47 -4.81 -4.82 -45.58
CA LYS A 47 -4.79 -4.39 -46.99
C LYS A 47 -5.81 -5.15 -47.82
N THR A 48 -6.57 -4.41 -48.65
CA THR A 48 -7.46 -4.95 -49.68
C THR A 48 -6.71 -5.94 -50.58
N GLY A 49 -7.12 -7.21 -50.53
CA GLY A 49 -6.50 -8.27 -51.35
C GLY A 49 -5.99 -9.47 -50.55
N GLY A 50 -6.29 -9.53 -49.25
CA GLY A 50 -6.04 -10.72 -48.43
C GLY A 50 -4.58 -10.93 -48.07
N VAL A 51 -3.96 -9.97 -47.37
CA VAL A 51 -2.63 -10.16 -46.80
C VAL A 51 -2.70 -11.19 -45.69
N VAL A 52 -1.90 -12.27 -45.80
CA VAL A 52 -1.77 -13.28 -44.77
C VAL A 52 -0.82 -12.80 -43.66
N ASN A 53 -1.33 -12.66 -42.45
CA ASN A 53 -0.55 -12.32 -41.29
C ASN A 53 -0.17 -13.62 -40.54
N ALA A 54 1.13 -13.93 -40.45
CA ALA A 54 1.63 -15.08 -39.71
C ALA A 54 1.82 -14.71 -38.22
N VAL A 55 0.92 -15.19 -37.36
CA VAL A 55 0.87 -14.82 -35.93
C VAL A 55 1.25 -16.02 -35.05
N PRO A 56 2.08 -15.85 -33.99
CA PRO A 56 2.42 -16.94 -33.08
C PRO A 56 1.20 -17.58 -32.41
N ILE A 57 1.17 -18.91 -32.30
CA ILE A 57 0.05 -19.67 -31.74
C ILE A 57 0.04 -19.70 -30.22
N GLU A 58 1.17 -19.41 -29.60
CA GLU A 58 1.48 -19.77 -28.20
C GLU A 58 0.52 -19.23 -27.15
N HIS A 59 -0.20 -18.16 -27.43
CA HIS A 59 -0.97 -17.44 -26.41
C HIS A 59 -2.47 -17.32 -26.67
N LYS A 60 -2.97 -17.75 -27.83
CA LYS A 60 -4.40 -17.59 -28.13
C LYS A 60 -5.27 -18.65 -27.41
N VAL A 61 -6.31 -18.18 -26.73
CA VAL A 61 -7.35 -19.02 -26.15
C VAL A 61 -8.51 -19.13 -27.13
N PHE A 62 -8.92 -20.36 -27.44
CA PHE A 62 -10.01 -20.62 -28.37
C PHE A 62 -11.32 -20.84 -27.63
N ALA A 63 -12.36 -20.16 -28.06
CA ALA A 63 -13.70 -20.23 -27.51
C ALA A 63 -14.47 -21.46 -28.02
N SER A 64 -13.88 -22.67 -27.96
CA SER A 64 -14.57 -23.88 -28.48
C SER A 64 -14.16 -25.15 -27.73
N ASN A 65 -15.14 -25.96 -27.37
CA ASN A 65 -14.97 -27.28 -26.77
C ASN A 65 -14.35 -28.35 -27.72
N VAL A 66 -14.25 -28.04 -29.02
CA VAL A 66 -13.61 -28.94 -30.00
C VAL A 66 -12.14 -29.21 -29.65
N PHE A 67 -11.49 -28.29 -28.91
CA PHE A 67 -10.09 -28.42 -28.52
C PHE A 67 -9.81 -29.42 -27.40
N MET A 68 -10.78 -30.03 -26.80
CA MET A 68 -10.55 -31.08 -25.80
C MET A 68 -9.92 -32.35 -26.42
N GLY A 69 -10.14 -32.60 -27.72
CA GLY A 69 -9.62 -33.76 -28.44
C GLY A 69 -8.41 -33.48 -29.33
N VAL A 70 -7.93 -32.24 -29.40
CA VAL A 70 -6.81 -31.85 -30.27
C VAL A 70 -5.76 -31.02 -29.51
N ARG A 71 -4.50 -31.14 -29.93
CA ARG A 71 -3.39 -30.38 -29.34
C ARG A 71 -2.96 -29.28 -30.31
N ARG A 72 -2.68 -28.10 -29.78
CA ARG A 72 -2.02 -27.03 -30.53
C ARG A 72 -0.59 -27.44 -30.87
N GLN A 73 -0.10 -27.05 -32.03
CA GLN A 73 1.31 -27.14 -32.34
C GLN A 73 2.02 -25.99 -31.60
N VAL A 74 2.83 -26.33 -30.61
CA VAL A 74 3.64 -25.35 -29.85
C VAL A 74 4.77 -24.84 -30.75
N GLY A 75 5.01 -23.53 -30.75
CA GLY A 75 6.11 -22.91 -31.51
C GLY A 75 5.81 -22.71 -33.00
N GLY A 76 4.56 -22.83 -33.44
CA GLY A 76 4.14 -22.54 -34.82
C GLY A 76 3.45 -21.18 -34.97
N THR A 77 3.16 -20.83 -36.23
CA THR A 77 2.33 -19.69 -36.59
C THR A 77 0.97 -20.17 -37.08
N ARG A 78 -0.05 -19.36 -36.91
CA ARG A 78 -1.33 -19.44 -37.59
C ARG A 78 -1.42 -18.33 -38.63
N ASP A 79 -2.12 -18.58 -39.69
CA ASP A 79 -2.31 -17.59 -40.72
C ASP A 79 -3.64 -16.88 -40.49
N ILE A 80 -3.63 -15.54 -40.51
CA ILE A 80 -4.82 -14.71 -40.37
C ILE A 80 -4.93 -13.80 -41.58
N VAL A 81 -6.09 -13.85 -42.25
CA VAL A 81 -6.50 -12.83 -43.19
C VAL A 81 -7.52 -11.93 -42.51
N ALA A 82 -7.19 -10.63 -42.42
CA ALA A 82 -8.02 -9.65 -41.75
C ALA A 82 -8.57 -8.63 -42.74
N ASN A 83 -9.88 -8.39 -42.69
CA ASN A 83 -10.56 -7.43 -43.56
C ASN A 83 -11.54 -6.56 -42.77
N TRP A 84 -11.72 -5.32 -43.20
CA TRP A 84 -12.86 -4.53 -42.76
C TRP A 84 -14.11 -4.92 -43.58
N GLY A 85 -15.16 -5.29 -42.88
CA GLY A 85 -16.47 -5.46 -43.46
C GLY A 85 -17.20 -4.14 -43.74
N GLU A 86 -18.48 -4.23 -44.04
CA GLU A 86 -19.29 -3.11 -44.48
C GLU A 86 -19.21 -1.89 -43.57
N GLY A 87 -18.83 -0.74 -44.11
CA GLY A 87 -18.77 0.53 -43.39
C GLY A 87 -17.64 0.65 -42.35
N MET A 88 -16.62 -0.22 -42.37
CA MET A 88 -15.54 -0.31 -41.36
C MET A 88 -16.04 -0.52 -39.92
N ALA A 89 -17.26 -0.97 -39.73
CA ALA A 89 -17.86 -1.27 -38.43
C ALA A 89 -17.67 -2.72 -38.00
N VAL A 90 -17.22 -3.57 -38.92
CA VAL A 90 -16.99 -4.99 -38.70
C VAL A 90 -15.55 -5.35 -39.07
N LEU A 91 -14.81 -5.98 -38.16
CA LEU A 91 -13.53 -6.60 -38.44
C LEU A 91 -13.75 -8.10 -38.64
N GLU A 92 -13.39 -8.61 -39.80
CA GLU A 92 -13.52 -10.01 -40.17
C GLU A 92 -12.12 -10.65 -40.23
N LEU A 93 -11.96 -11.77 -39.49
CA LEU A 93 -10.74 -12.54 -39.46
C LEU A 93 -11.02 -13.95 -39.97
N GLU A 94 -10.27 -14.37 -40.99
CA GLU A 94 -10.20 -15.77 -41.43
C GLU A 94 -8.88 -16.34 -40.87
N GLU A 95 -9.01 -17.36 -40.02
CA GLU A 95 -7.85 -17.92 -39.32
C GLU A 95 -7.66 -19.38 -39.66
N THR A 96 -6.45 -19.75 -40.12
CA THR A 96 -6.05 -21.14 -40.33
C THR A 96 -5.08 -21.55 -39.25
N LEU A 97 -5.49 -22.49 -38.41
CA LEU A 97 -4.74 -22.95 -37.24
C LEU A 97 -4.23 -24.39 -37.44
N PRO A 98 -2.91 -24.64 -37.46
CA PRO A 98 -2.36 -25.98 -37.44
C PRO A 98 -2.58 -26.64 -36.07
N ILE A 99 -3.10 -27.86 -36.09
CA ILE A 99 -3.39 -28.69 -34.91
C ILE A 99 -2.78 -30.10 -35.02
N LEU A 100 -2.68 -30.77 -33.89
CA LEU A 100 -2.34 -32.17 -33.78
C LEU A 100 -3.54 -32.94 -33.22
N SER A 101 -4.06 -33.90 -33.97
CA SER A 101 -5.08 -34.84 -33.53
C SER A 101 -4.51 -36.24 -33.31
N SER A 102 -5.31 -37.17 -32.84
CA SER A 102 -4.94 -38.57 -32.73
C SER A 102 -4.57 -39.23 -34.10
N GLN A 103 -4.97 -38.61 -35.21
CA GLN A 103 -4.68 -39.07 -36.55
C GLN A 103 -3.55 -38.32 -37.27
N GLY A 104 -2.84 -37.41 -36.56
CA GLY A 104 -1.74 -36.63 -37.09
C GLY A 104 -2.02 -35.14 -37.20
N ARG A 105 -1.27 -34.47 -38.09
CA ARG A 105 -1.40 -33.01 -38.32
C ARG A 105 -2.61 -32.73 -39.18
N SER A 106 -3.33 -31.67 -38.83
CA SER A 106 -4.47 -31.15 -39.57
C SER A 106 -4.52 -29.62 -39.40
N GLU A 107 -5.42 -29.00 -40.13
CA GLU A 107 -5.68 -27.57 -40.03
C GLU A 107 -7.14 -27.32 -39.68
N LEU A 108 -7.40 -26.28 -38.91
CA LEU A 108 -8.74 -25.80 -38.59
C LEU A 108 -8.91 -24.38 -39.08
N GLU A 109 -9.99 -24.16 -39.80
CA GLU A 109 -10.39 -22.83 -40.26
C GLU A 109 -11.42 -22.25 -39.29
N TYR A 110 -11.19 -21.01 -38.90
CA TYR A 110 -12.07 -20.20 -38.09
C TYR A 110 -12.39 -18.89 -38.77
N TYR A 111 -13.61 -18.45 -38.60
CA TYR A 111 -14.08 -17.15 -39.03
C TYR A 111 -14.49 -16.37 -37.77
N THR A 112 -13.78 -15.31 -37.50
CA THR A 112 -14.06 -14.41 -36.38
C THR A 112 -14.63 -13.11 -36.92
N THR A 113 -15.76 -12.67 -36.40
CA THR A 113 -16.29 -11.34 -36.68
C THR A 113 -16.36 -10.55 -35.40
N MET A 114 -15.87 -9.31 -35.46
CA MET A 114 -15.94 -8.35 -34.36
C MET A 114 -16.68 -7.12 -34.87
N SER A 115 -17.88 -6.89 -34.34
CA SER A 115 -18.76 -5.79 -34.79
C SER A 115 -19.15 -4.90 -33.61
N LEU A 116 -19.10 -3.57 -33.84
CA LEU A 116 -19.63 -2.59 -32.90
C LEU A 116 -21.12 -2.37 -33.17
N ASN A 117 -21.90 -2.22 -32.09
CA ASN A 117 -23.28 -1.72 -32.22
C ASN A 117 -23.26 -0.24 -32.67
N ALA A 118 -24.45 0.26 -33.06
CA ALA A 118 -24.61 1.57 -33.69
C ALA A 118 -24.11 2.74 -32.83
N ASP A 119 -24.16 2.63 -31.52
CA ASP A 119 -23.67 3.67 -30.57
C ASP A 119 -22.20 3.45 -30.15
N GLY A 120 -21.54 2.40 -30.64
CA GLY A 120 -20.15 2.09 -30.36
C GLY A 120 -19.85 1.65 -28.92
N THR A 121 -20.88 1.27 -28.16
CA THR A 121 -20.73 0.90 -26.74
C THR A 121 -20.56 -0.60 -26.51
N VAL A 122 -20.99 -1.44 -27.46
CA VAL A 122 -20.93 -2.90 -27.37
C VAL A 122 -20.20 -3.46 -28.59
N LEU A 123 -19.12 -4.21 -28.35
CA LEU A 123 -18.47 -5.02 -29.37
C LEU A 123 -18.99 -6.45 -29.27
N THR A 124 -19.52 -6.97 -30.34
CA THR A 124 -19.89 -8.38 -30.47
C THR A 124 -18.76 -9.15 -31.13
N TRP A 125 -18.22 -10.14 -30.46
CA TRP A 125 -17.21 -11.05 -31.00
C TRP A 125 -17.88 -12.41 -31.25
N THR A 126 -17.97 -12.82 -32.52
CA THR A 126 -18.52 -14.09 -32.90
C THR A 126 -17.45 -14.94 -33.58
N VAL A 127 -17.30 -16.17 -33.13
CA VAL A 127 -16.44 -17.18 -33.75
C VAL A 127 -17.30 -18.25 -34.35
N ARG A 128 -17.06 -18.59 -35.63
CA ARG A 128 -17.73 -19.70 -36.31
C ARG A 128 -16.71 -20.60 -37.02
N ARG A 129 -17.11 -21.83 -37.21
CA ARG A 129 -16.39 -22.83 -37.99
C ARG A 129 -17.25 -23.27 -39.15
N GLY A 130 -16.87 -22.90 -40.36
CA GLY A 130 -17.79 -22.97 -41.52
C GLY A 130 -19.06 -22.16 -41.24
N THR A 131 -20.23 -22.78 -41.38
CA THR A 131 -21.51 -22.14 -41.08
C THR A 131 -21.95 -22.27 -39.63
N ARG A 132 -21.22 -23.04 -38.81
CA ARG A 132 -21.59 -23.34 -37.41
C ARG A 132 -21.01 -22.32 -36.45
N PRO A 133 -21.83 -21.62 -35.65
CA PRO A 133 -21.35 -20.78 -34.59
C PRO A 133 -20.67 -21.62 -33.49
N VAL A 134 -19.51 -21.23 -33.06
CA VAL A 134 -18.72 -21.89 -32.01
C VAL A 134 -18.66 -21.06 -30.71
N GLY A 135 -18.86 -19.77 -30.80
CA GLY A 135 -18.92 -18.90 -29.64
C GLY A 135 -19.36 -17.49 -30.03
N GLN A 136 -20.01 -16.82 -29.11
CA GLN A 136 -20.36 -15.41 -29.23
C GLN A 136 -20.14 -14.72 -27.89
N GLN A 137 -19.57 -13.53 -27.94
CA GLN A 137 -19.25 -12.75 -26.74
C GLN A 137 -19.55 -11.28 -26.99
N TYR A 138 -19.90 -10.61 -25.91
CA TYR A 138 -20.21 -9.19 -25.93
C TYR A 138 -19.23 -8.45 -25.06
N PHE A 139 -18.68 -7.39 -25.63
CA PHE A 139 -17.71 -6.55 -24.99
C PHE A 139 -18.27 -5.15 -24.84
N LEU A 140 -18.38 -4.65 -23.61
CA LEU A 140 -18.85 -3.30 -23.34
C LEU A 140 -17.68 -2.31 -23.42
N LYS A 141 -17.89 -1.23 -24.12
CA LYS A 141 -16.94 -0.12 -24.12
C LYS A 141 -16.87 0.45 -22.70
N ARG A 142 -15.67 0.55 -22.19
CA ARG A 142 -15.45 1.24 -20.93
C ARG A 142 -15.34 2.74 -21.21
N GLU A 143 -16.41 3.49 -20.98
CA GLU A 143 -16.34 4.94 -20.96
C GLU A 143 -15.69 5.41 -19.65
N GLY A 144 -14.87 6.46 -19.74
CA GLY A 144 -14.26 7.08 -18.57
C GLY A 144 -13.03 6.39 -18.00
N TYR A 145 -12.39 5.45 -18.73
CA TYR A 145 -11.12 4.87 -18.28
C TYR A 145 -10.01 5.90 -18.28
N ARG A 146 -9.20 5.86 -17.21
CA ARG A 146 -7.98 6.63 -17.08
C ARG A 146 -6.81 5.75 -17.47
N ASP A 147 -6.09 6.14 -18.50
CA ASP A 147 -4.85 5.45 -18.86
C ASP A 147 -3.75 5.76 -17.86
N ALA A 148 -3.07 4.73 -17.40
CA ALA A 148 -1.90 4.84 -16.53
C ALA A 148 -0.84 3.81 -16.96
N PHE A 149 0.39 4.06 -16.59
CA PHE A 149 1.48 3.12 -16.79
C PHE A 149 1.87 2.45 -15.49
N TYR A 150 2.42 1.23 -15.57
CA TYR A 150 3.04 0.60 -14.42
C TYR A 150 4.38 -0.03 -14.77
N MET A 151 5.24 -0.17 -13.77
CA MET A 151 6.50 -0.89 -13.86
C MET A 151 6.63 -1.81 -12.65
N GLU A 152 7.34 -2.92 -12.84
CA GLU A 152 7.77 -3.81 -11.77
C GLU A 152 9.15 -3.36 -11.30
N MET A 153 9.31 -3.21 -9.97
CA MET A 153 10.56 -2.80 -9.35
C MET A 153 11.37 -4.02 -8.94
N SER A 154 12.68 -3.93 -9.02
CA SER A 154 13.59 -4.94 -8.48
C SER A 154 13.56 -4.92 -6.94
N ASP A 155 13.91 -6.04 -6.31
CA ASP A 155 14.13 -6.13 -4.86
C ASP A 155 15.56 -5.73 -4.43
N ASP A 156 16.38 -5.29 -5.38
CA ASP A 156 17.77 -4.92 -5.14
C ASP A 156 17.93 -3.39 -4.97
N TRP A 157 18.31 -2.97 -3.77
CA TRP A 157 18.32 -1.56 -3.34
C TRP A 157 19.71 -1.08 -2.90
N GLY A 158 20.76 -1.74 -3.38
CA GLY A 158 22.15 -1.32 -3.15
C GLY A 158 22.58 -0.19 -4.08
N ILE A 159 23.51 0.66 -3.60
CA ILE A 159 24.07 1.78 -4.39
C ILE A 159 24.81 1.28 -5.64
N ASP A 160 25.49 0.14 -5.52
CA ASP A 160 26.21 -0.49 -6.64
C ASP A 160 25.35 -1.50 -7.41
N GLU A 161 24.09 -1.59 -7.08
CA GLU A 161 23.09 -2.50 -7.64
C GLU A 161 22.02 -1.67 -8.39
N ASP A 162 20.72 -1.95 -8.15
CA ASP A 162 19.62 -1.32 -8.90
C ASP A 162 19.10 0.00 -8.31
N LEU A 163 19.55 0.40 -7.11
CA LEU A 163 19.13 1.66 -6.49
C LEU A 163 19.27 2.88 -7.42
N PRO A 164 20.35 3.06 -8.21
CA PRO A 164 20.48 4.21 -9.09
C PRO A 164 19.35 4.34 -10.09
N GLU A 165 18.97 3.27 -10.79
CA GLU A 165 17.85 3.29 -11.74
C GLU A 165 16.51 3.43 -11.01
N GLN A 166 16.34 2.74 -9.89
CA GLN A 166 15.10 2.77 -9.11
C GLN A 166 14.85 4.16 -8.47
N ALA A 167 15.90 4.83 -7.99
CA ALA A 167 15.79 6.22 -7.50
C ALA A 167 15.37 7.18 -8.63
N ALA A 168 15.93 7.00 -9.84
CA ALA A 168 15.54 7.78 -11.00
C ALA A 168 14.05 7.52 -11.36
N LEU A 169 13.60 6.28 -11.33
CA LEU A 169 12.20 5.91 -11.60
C LEU A 169 11.24 6.49 -10.56
N ILE A 170 11.57 6.41 -9.27
CA ILE A 170 10.72 6.97 -8.19
C ILE A 170 10.63 8.50 -8.31
N THR A 171 11.71 9.17 -8.69
CA THR A 171 11.67 10.62 -8.90
C THR A 171 10.93 11.00 -10.19
N LEU A 172 11.05 10.20 -11.26
CA LEU A 172 10.18 10.32 -12.43
C LEU A 172 8.70 10.20 -12.03
N GLN A 173 8.35 9.21 -11.21
CA GLN A 173 6.97 9.05 -10.70
C GLN A 173 6.50 10.30 -9.94
N GLY A 174 7.34 10.83 -9.05
CA GLY A 174 7.01 12.03 -8.28
C GLY A 174 6.72 13.24 -9.15
N VAL A 175 7.46 13.40 -10.26
CA VAL A 175 7.25 14.50 -11.22
C VAL A 175 5.99 14.28 -12.05
N VAL A 176 5.86 13.13 -12.72
CA VAL A 176 4.75 12.89 -13.66
C VAL A 176 3.40 12.80 -12.95
N ASN A 177 3.37 12.30 -11.71
CA ASN A 177 2.15 12.22 -10.94
C ASN A 177 1.69 13.57 -10.36
N ARG A 178 2.37 14.69 -10.60
CA ARG A 178 1.86 16.01 -10.23
C ARG A 178 0.59 16.39 -10.99
N GLU A 179 0.50 16.01 -12.25
CA GLU A 179 -0.65 16.32 -13.10
C GLU A 179 -1.80 15.30 -13.04
N GLY A 180 -1.58 14.17 -12.40
CA GLY A 180 -2.57 13.10 -12.28
C GLY A 180 -1.92 11.76 -11.98
N PRO A 181 -2.68 10.71 -11.66
CA PRO A 181 -2.17 9.38 -11.37
C PRO A 181 -1.77 8.67 -12.67
N MET A 182 -0.51 8.85 -13.11
CA MET A 182 -0.01 8.41 -14.42
C MET A 182 0.94 7.22 -14.37
N LEU A 183 1.82 7.16 -13.35
CA LEU A 183 2.83 6.12 -13.21
C LEU A 183 2.71 5.43 -11.86
N TYR A 184 2.60 4.11 -11.87
CA TYR A 184 2.44 3.24 -10.71
C TYR A 184 3.55 2.19 -10.67
N PHE A 185 4.03 1.81 -9.48
CA PHE A 185 5.04 0.76 -9.32
C PHE A 185 4.48 -0.45 -8.58
N VAL A 186 4.81 -1.64 -9.08
CA VAL A 186 4.63 -2.91 -8.40
C VAL A 186 5.95 -3.31 -7.77
N TYR A 187 5.96 -3.45 -6.45
CA TYR A 187 7.14 -3.79 -5.68
C TYR A 187 7.17 -5.29 -5.37
N GLY A 188 8.38 -5.83 -5.27
CA GLY A 188 8.61 -7.25 -5.03
C GLY A 188 8.26 -7.70 -3.59
N PRO A 189 8.32 -9.00 -3.32
CA PRO A 189 7.88 -9.58 -2.05
C PRO A 189 8.75 -9.21 -0.84
N GLN A 190 9.93 -8.64 -1.04
CA GLN A 190 10.79 -8.15 0.05
C GLN A 190 10.45 -6.72 0.51
N TRP A 191 9.53 -6.06 -0.18
CA TRP A 191 9.05 -4.76 0.22
C TRP A 191 8.09 -4.88 1.42
N ASP A 192 8.20 -3.99 2.38
CA ASP A 192 7.37 -4.08 3.60
C ASP A 192 5.90 -3.85 3.29
N PHE A 193 5.59 -2.90 2.43
CA PHE A 193 4.25 -2.69 1.90
C PHE A 193 4.00 -3.62 0.70
N ARG A 194 3.21 -4.66 0.87
CA ARG A 194 3.12 -5.80 -0.06
C ARG A 194 1.89 -5.84 -0.96
N PHE A 195 1.06 -4.82 -0.94
CA PHE A 195 -0.23 -4.84 -1.65
C PHE A 195 -0.21 -4.09 -2.98
N THR A 196 0.95 -3.76 -3.53
CA THR A 196 1.03 -2.89 -4.70
C THR A 196 0.40 -3.51 -5.94
N ASP A 197 0.47 -4.83 -6.11
CA ASP A 197 -0.18 -5.53 -7.21
C ASP A 197 -1.71 -5.63 -6.99
N GLU A 198 -2.13 -5.98 -5.80
CA GLU A 198 -3.54 -6.05 -5.41
C GLU A 198 -4.24 -4.68 -5.54
N ILE A 199 -3.57 -3.60 -5.14
CA ILE A 199 -4.09 -2.23 -5.30
C ILE A 199 -4.20 -1.86 -6.78
N LYS A 200 -3.20 -2.17 -7.61
CA LYS A 200 -3.25 -1.95 -9.06
C LYS A 200 -4.44 -2.68 -9.68
N ASP A 201 -4.64 -3.94 -9.29
CA ASP A 201 -5.74 -4.76 -9.80
C ASP A 201 -7.10 -4.24 -9.30
N TYR A 202 -7.18 -3.77 -8.05
CA TYR A 202 -8.36 -3.09 -7.52
C TYR A 202 -8.66 -1.81 -8.31
N TYR A 203 -7.66 -0.99 -8.61
CA TYR A 203 -7.84 0.21 -9.41
C TYR A 203 -8.30 -0.10 -10.84
N ALA A 204 -7.77 -1.15 -11.44
CA ALA A 204 -8.23 -1.59 -12.76
C ALA A 204 -9.69 -2.07 -12.71
N ALA A 205 -10.07 -2.82 -11.67
CA ALA A 205 -11.39 -3.40 -11.55
C ALA A 205 -12.48 -2.41 -11.09
N LYS A 206 -12.15 -1.53 -10.14
CA LYS A 206 -13.14 -0.68 -9.44
C LYS A 206 -13.01 0.82 -9.73
N LYS A 207 -11.82 1.29 -10.10
CA LYS A 207 -11.52 2.72 -10.30
C LYS A 207 -11.35 3.11 -11.78
N GLN A 208 -11.66 2.20 -12.69
CA GLN A 208 -11.61 2.43 -14.14
C GLN A 208 -10.21 2.84 -14.64
N PHE A 209 -9.14 2.26 -14.09
CA PHE A 209 -7.81 2.42 -14.65
C PHE A 209 -7.52 1.35 -15.71
N SER A 210 -6.84 1.78 -16.78
CA SER A 210 -6.24 0.92 -17.79
C SER A 210 -4.72 1.03 -17.64
N PHE A 211 -4.07 -0.02 -17.12
CA PHE A 211 -2.64 -0.01 -16.88
C PHE A 211 -1.87 -0.64 -18.04
N LYS A 212 -0.88 0.09 -18.57
CA LYS A 212 0.06 -0.40 -19.57
C LYS A 212 1.44 -0.59 -18.94
N GLN A 213 2.03 -1.77 -19.10
CA GLN A 213 3.37 -2.05 -18.57
C GLN A 213 4.46 -1.34 -19.37
N LEU A 214 5.38 -0.70 -18.66
CA LEU A 214 6.67 -0.25 -19.16
C LEU A 214 7.76 -1.15 -18.60
N LYS A 215 8.70 -1.59 -19.41
CA LYS A 215 9.68 -2.63 -19.01
C LYS A 215 11.07 -2.09 -18.72
N THR A 216 11.35 -0.83 -19.08
CA THR A 216 12.68 -0.24 -18.93
C THR A 216 12.58 1.24 -18.61
N PHE A 217 13.60 1.79 -17.97
CA PHE A 217 13.70 3.23 -17.71
C PHE A 217 13.60 4.05 -18.99
N ARG A 218 14.27 3.62 -20.06
CA ARG A 218 14.16 4.26 -21.40
C ARG A 218 12.70 4.29 -21.91
N ALA A 219 11.95 3.20 -21.73
CA ALA A 219 10.54 3.17 -22.13
C ALA A 219 9.69 4.13 -21.28
N ALA A 220 10.02 4.28 -19.99
CA ALA A 220 9.36 5.24 -19.11
C ALA A 220 9.64 6.68 -19.54
N LEU A 221 10.90 7.04 -19.80
CA LEU A 221 11.26 8.37 -20.31
C LEU A 221 10.54 8.68 -21.64
N LYS A 222 10.47 7.71 -22.55
CA LYS A 222 9.74 7.87 -23.81
C LYS A 222 8.24 8.06 -23.62
N ALA A 223 7.63 7.33 -22.67
CA ALA A 223 6.20 7.47 -22.38
C ALA A 223 5.84 8.86 -21.80
N PHE A 224 6.79 9.48 -21.11
CA PHE A 224 6.63 10.79 -20.46
C PHE A 224 7.48 11.89 -21.11
N GLU A 225 7.89 11.71 -22.36
CA GLU A 225 8.63 12.73 -23.12
C GLU A 225 7.84 14.05 -23.13
N GLY A 226 8.54 15.16 -22.83
CA GLY A 226 7.93 16.48 -22.71
C GLY A 226 7.21 16.77 -21.38
N LYS A 227 7.16 15.82 -20.44
CA LYS A 227 6.65 16.05 -19.07
C LYS A 227 7.75 16.24 -18.04
N VAL A 228 8.94 15.77 -18.33
CA VAL A 228 10.13 15.92 -17.50
C VAL A 228 11.20 16.65 -18.29
N HIS A 229 11.82 17.64 -17.67
CA HIS A 229 12.76 18.53 -18.36
C HIS A 229 14.13 18.61 -17.69
N ASN A 230 14.23 18.22 -16.44
CA ASN A 230 15.39 18.45 -15.60
C ASN A 230 15.89 17.16 -14.95
N TYR A 231 17.21 17.13 -14.64
CA TYR A 231 17.80 16.09 -13.81
C TYR A 231 18.86 16.65 -12.86
N VAL A 232 19.07 15.93 -11.74
CA VAL A 232 20.10 16.19 -10.73
C VAL A 232 21.02 14.99 -10.68
N VAL A 233 22.33 15.21 -10.68
CA VAL A 233 23.33 14.13 -10.55
C VAL A 233 23.79 14.03 -9.11
N TRP A 234 23.65 12.84 -8.51
CA TRP A 234 24.15 12.53 -7.17
C TRP A 234 25.48 11.75 -7.23
N ASP A 235 26.19 11.67 -6.11
CA ASP A 235 27.49 11.01 -6.00
C ASP A 235 27.35 9.65 -5.31
N LYS A 236 27.63 8.55 -6.01
CA LYS A 236 27.62 7.20 -5.40
C LYS A 236 28.60 7.04 -4.23
N ALA A 237 29.67 7.80 -4.21
CA ALA A 237 30.64 7.78 -3.10
C ALA A 237 30.12 8.48 -1.84
N GLU A 238 29.04 9.28 -1.97
CA GLU A 238 28.46 10.06 -0.88
C GLU A 238 26.94 9.85 -0.82
N ARG A 239 26.50 8.85 -0.03
CA ARG A 239 25.09 8.44 0.08
C ARG A 239 24.16 9.62 0.42
N THR A 240 24.61 10.54 1.27
CA THR A 240 23.80 11.69 1.70
C THR A 240 23.52 12.64 0.55
N SER A 241 24.37 12.67 -0.48
CA SER A 241 24.10 13.42 -1.72
C SER A 241 22.83 12.97 -2.44
N LEU A 242 22.49 11.68 -2.39
CA LEU A 242 21.24 11.15 -2.96
C LEU A 242 20.02 11.73 -2.23
N ILE A 243 20.06 11.77 -0.89
CA ILE A 243 18.95 12.29 -0.07
C ILE A 243 18.74 13.79 -0.36
N VAL A 244 19.81 14.56 -0.39
CA VAL A 244 19.75 16.00 -0.75
C VAL A 244 19.26 16.19 -2.19
N SER A 245 19.63 15.29 -3.10
CA SER A 245 19.13 15.33 -4.49
C SER A 245 17.61 15.20 -4.59
N PHE A 246 16.97 14.42 -3.72
CA PHE A 246 15.49 14.35 -3.68
C PHE A 246 14.85 15.70 -3.31
N THR A 247 15.46 16.45 -2.38
CA THR A 247 14.99 17.80 -2.04
C THR A 247 15.00 18.71 -3.27
N LEU A 248 16.15 18.82 -3.93
CA LEU A 248 16.29 19.68 -5.10
C LEU A 248 15.42 19.19 -6.26
N ALA A 249 15.35 17.89 -6.49
CA ALA A 249 14.52 17.29 -7.53
C ALA A 249 13.03 17.64 -7.35
N GLY A 250 12.54 17.62 -6.10
CA GLY A 250 11.19 18.08 -5.78
C GLY A 250 10.94 19.56 -6.07
N LEU A 251 11.94 20.40 -5.88
CA LEU A 251 11.86 21.85 -6.13
C LEU A 251 11.94 22.20 -7.62
N GLU A 252 12.73 21.45 -8.39
CA GLU A 252 13.05 21.75 -9.80
C GLU A 252 12.35 20.84 -10.81
N ASP A 253 11.42 19.98 -10.37
CA ASP A 253 10.75 18.99 -11.21
C ASP A 253 11.75 18.11 -11.99
N ALA A 254 12.74 17.58 -11.27
CA ALA A 254 13.88 16.88 -11.83
C ALA A 254 13.87 15.38 -11.51
N ILE A 255 14.54 14.59 -12.35
CA ILE A 255 14.87 13.18 -12.07
C ILE A 255 16.23 13.15 -11.36
N VAL A 256 16.37 12.30 -10.35
CA VAL A 256 17.64 12.07 -9.64
C VAL A 256 18.38 10.92 -10.32
N VAL A 257 19.58 11.15 -10.80
CA VAL A 257 20.37 10.16 -11.54
C VAL A 257 21.81 10.08 -11.02
N SER A 258 22.43 8.92 -11.18
CA SER A 258 23.87 8.73 -11.05
C SER A 258 24.57 8.95 -12.39
N GLU A 259 25.91 8.97 -12.36
CA GLU A 259 26.75 9.33 -13.52
C GLU A 259 26.45 8.50 -14.78
N GLU A 260 26.19 7.20 -14.61
CA GLU A 260 25.93 6.27 -15.71
C GLU A 260 24.67 6.59 -16.52
N PHE A 261 23.72 7.33 -15.96
CA PHE A 261 22.49 7.72 -16.65
C PHE A 261 22.55 9.10 -17.33
N ILE A 262 23.62 9.87 -17.15
CA ILE A 262 23.77 11.18 -17.80
C ILE A 262 23.58 11.09 -19.33
N PRO A 263 24.23 10.15 -20.06
CA PRO A 263 24.04 10.06 -21.50
C PRO A 263 22.58 9.81 -21.90
N LEU A 264 21.83 9.06 -21.08
CA LEU A 264 20.41 8.82 -21.32
C LEU A 264 19.59 10.10 -21.11
N MET A 265 19.90 10.91 -20.11
CA MET A 265 19.22 12.19 -19.87
C MET A 265 19.46 13.17 -21.03
N GLU A 266 20.70 13.26 -21.50
CA GLU A 266 21.08 14.11 -22.65
C GLU A 266 20.41 13.67 -23.95
N GLU A 267 20.29 12.35 -24.20
CA GLU A 267 19.59 11.79 -25.34
C GLU A 267 18.11 12.23 -25.37
N PHE A 268 17.46 12.27 -24.22
CA PHE A 268 16.07 12.75 -24.09
C PHE A 268 15.97 14.28 -23.96
N GLY A 269 17.07 15.01 -24.06
CA GLY A 269 17.11 16.46 -24.04
C GLY A 269 16.82 17.08 -22.66
N LEU A 270 17.00 16.34 -21.58
CA LEU A 270 16.82 16.86 -20.23
C LEU A 270 18.00 17.76 -19.85
N LYS A 271 17.71 18.79 -19.05
CA LYS A 271 18.71 19.77 -18.58
C LYS A 271 19.24 19.38 -17.21
N GLN A 272 20.56 19.35 -17.05
CA GLN A 272 21.21 19.22 -15.75
C GLN A 272 21.01 20.50 -14.94
N VAL A 273 20.34 20.41 -13.79
CA VAL A 273 20.13 21.56 -12.88
C VAL A 273 21.13 21.60 -11.74
N ALA A 274 21.68 20.45 -11.36
CA ALA A 274 22.78 20.35 -10.41
C ALA A 274 23.61 19.09 -10.62
N ASP A 275 24.88 19.17 -10.16
CA ASP A 275 25.82 18.06 -10.13
C ASP A 275 26.48 18.04 -8.74
N PHE A 276 26.19 16.99 -7.98
CA PHE A 276 26.72 16.83 -6.62
C PHE A 276 27.94 15.91 -6.56
N ARG A 277 28.43 15.41 -7.70
CA ARG A 277 29.64 14.60 -7.71
C ARG A 277 30.81 15.39 -7.14
N ARG A 278 31.46 14.79 -6.13
CA ARG A 278 32.60 15.38 -5.38
C ARG A 278 32.30 16.67 -4.64
N LYS A 279 31.07 17.18 -4.65
CA LYS A 279 30.70 18.45 -4.01
C LYS A 279 30.85 18.36 -2.49
N PHE A 280 30.53 17.23 -1.92
CA PHE A 280 30.50 17.03 -0.47
C PHE A 280 31.67 16.20 0.05
N THR A 281 32.73 16.03 -0.75
CA THR A 281 33.90 15.23 -0.36
C THR A 281 34.51 15.74 0.94
N GLY A 282 34.54 14.86 1.97
CA GLY A 282 35.12 15.15 3.29
C GLY A 282 34.20 15.91 4.25
N MET A 283 32.97 16.22 3.84
CA MET A 283 31.95 16.75 4.75
C MET A 283 31.25 15.61 5.48
N SER A 284 30.84 15.86 6.71
CA SER A 284 29.95 14.97 7.48
C SER A 284 28.49 15.12 7.02
N ASP A 285 27.64 14.11 7.35
CA ASP A 285 26.22 14.16 7.04
C ASP A 285 25.57 15.47 7.53
N VAL A 286 25.84 15.90 8.75
CA VAL A 286 25.25 17.12 9.30
C VAL A 286 25.70 18.38 8.57
N GLU A 287 26.96 18.44 8.10
CA GLU A 287 27.46 19.59 7.30
C GLU A 287 26.76 19.62 5.92
N ILE A 288 26.53 18.47 5.33
CA ILE A 288 25.79 18.35 4.05
C ILE A 288 24.33 18.79 4.24
N TYR A 289 23.67 18.34 5.31
CA TYR A 289 22.29 18.74 5.59
C TYR A 289 22.16 20.20 6.01
N GLN A 290 23.14 20.75 6.72
CA GLN A 290 23.17 22.18 7.04
C GLN A 290 23.30 23.00 5.76
N TRP A 291 24.20 22.61 4.84
CA TRP A 291 24.29 23.23 3.53
C TRP A 291 22.96 23.16 2.77
N ALA A 292 22.33 21.99 2.75
CA ALA A 292 21.04 21.83 2.06
C ALA A 292 19.92 22.64 2.71
N TYR A 293 19.92 22.78 4.04
CA TYR A 293 19.02 23.64 4.78
C TYR A 293 19.21 25.11 4.36
N ASP A 294 20.43 25.61 4.36
CA ASP A 294 20.75 27.00 4.02
C ASP A 294 20.35 27.34 2.57
N GLU A 295 20.46 26.39 1.64
CA GLU A 295 20.16 26.58 0.22
C GLU A 295 18.68 26.36 -0.14
N TYR A 296 17.98 25.43 0.52
CA TYR A 296 16.70 24.95 0.01
C TYR A 296 15.54 25.07 0.97
N TRP A 297 15.75 25.16 2.28
CA TRP A 297 14.68 25.08 3.27
C TRP A 297 13.57 26.12 3.08
N ASP A 298 13.90 27.33 2.74
CA ASP A 298 12.90 28.40 2.52
C ASP A 298 11.95 28.13 1.36
N ARG A 299 12.38 27.27 0.42
CA ARG A 299 11.58 26.85 -0.75
C ARG A 299 10.78 25.58 -0.49
N CYS A 300 11.11 24.86 0.58
CA CYS A 300 10.45 23.61 0.93
C CYS A 300 9.13 23.84 1.65
N SER A 301 8.26 22.84 1.59
CA SER A 301 7.02 22.78 2.37
C SER A 301 7.30 22.88 3.86
N LYS A 302 6.45 23.61 4.59
CA LYS A 302 6.44 23.63 6.05
C LYS A 302 5.35 22.70 6.63
N ASP A 303 4.53 22.10 5.78
CA ASP A 303 3.49 21.16 6.17
C ASP A 303 3.94 19.70 6.08
N ALA A 304 5.09 19.45 5.42
CA ALA A 304 5.61 18.11 5.21
C ALA A 304 7.13 18.08 5.11
N ILE A 305 7.73 17.03 5.68
CA ILE A 305 9.16 16.69 5.61
C ILE A 305 9.30 15.20 5.38
N VAL A 306 10.41 14.76 4.79
CA VAL A 306 10.71 13.34 4.57
C VAL A 306 11.95 12.90 5.33
N TRP A 307 11.79 11.84 6.12
CA TRP A 307 12.88 11.18 6.83
C TRP A 307 13.26 9.87 6.14
N MET A 308 14.41 9.84 5.48
CA MET A 308 14.88 8.72 4.66
C MET A 308 15.69 7.69 5.45
N GLY A 309 15.33 7.48 6.70
CA GLY A 309 15.90 6.43 7.54
C GLY A 309 15.29 5.05 7.19
N GLY A 310 15.54 4.08 8.05
CA GLY A 310 15.09 2.70 7.89
C GLY A 310 16.15 1.78 7.29
N ASP A 311 16.80 2.16 6.21
CA ASP A 311 17.99 1.51 5.68
C ASP A 311 19.26 2.33 6.02
N HIS A 312 20.42 1.70 5.99
CA HIS A 312 21.71 2.35 6.25
C HIS A 312 22.83 1.71 5.41
N GLY A 313 24.00 2.36 5.42
CA GLY A 313 25.15 1.90 4.63
C GLY A 313 24.90 2.03 3.14
N GLN A 314 25.14 0.97 2.37
CA GLN A 314 25.05 0.95 0.92
C GLN A 314 23.64 0.64 0.37
N ARG A 315 22.64 0.67 1.21
CA ARG A 315 21.24 0.43 0.81
C ARG A 315 20.34 1.61 1.13
N MET A 316 19.32 1.81 0.28
CA MET A 316 18.24 2.76 0.52
C MET A 316 16.99 2.33 -0.24
N ARG A 317 15.84 2.33 0.44
CA ARG A 317 14.53 2.07 -0.15
C ARG A 317 13.67 3.34 -0.11
N PRO A 318 13.78 4.22 -1.11
CA PRO A 318 13.19 5.56 -1.08
C PRO A 318 11.71 5.56 -1.52
N GLY A 319 10.92 4.58 -1.09
CA GLY A 319 9.54 4.40 -1.56
C GLY A 319 8.65 5.61 -1.35
N VAL A 320 8.87 6.38 -0.29
CA VAL A 320 8.09 7.58 0.04
C VAL A 320 8.55 8.83 -0.73
N ALA A 321 9.62 8.74 -1.50
CA ALA A 321 10.22 9.92 -2.15
C ALA A 321 9.31 10.51 -3.25
N ASP A 322 8.52 9.70 -3.95
CA ASP A 322 7.55 10.18 -4.94
C ASP A 322 6.57 11.20 -4.34
N TRP A 323 6.11 10.93 -3.13
CA TRP A 323 5.20 11.80 -2.38
C TRP A 323 5.89 13.05 -1.83
N GLY A 324 7.06 12.88 -1.24
CA GLY A 324 7.87 13.98 -0.73
C GLY A 324 8.25 14.98 -1.84
N MET A 325 8.62 14.49 -3.03
CA MET A 325 8.90 15.34 -4.18
C MET A 325 7.64 16.09 -4.64
N ARG A 326 6.50 15.42 -4.73
CA ARG A 326 5.25 16.08 -5.11
C ARG A 326 4.87 17.21 -4.17
N LEU A 327 5.13 17.05 -2.86
CA LEU A 327 4.87 18.06 -1.83
C LEU A 327 5.99 19.10 -1.68
N LYS A 328 7.11 18.98 -2.42
CA LYS A 328 8.30 19.82 -2.29
C LYS A 328 8.90 19.78 -0.88
N CYS A 329 9.01 18.59 -0.33
CA CYS A 329 9.56 18.36 1.02
C CYS A 329 11.08 18.56 1.05
N PHE A 330 11.57 18.91 2.23
CA PHE A 330 12.98 18.70 2.59
C PHE A 330 13.18 17.23 2.94
N PHE A 331 14.29 16.65 2.49
CA PHE A 331 14.65 15.25 2.73
C PHE A 331 15.88 15.16 3.62
N THR A 332 15.85 14.29 4.61
CA THR A 332 16.95 14.07 5.56
C THR A 332 16.93 12.65 6.12
N ASP A 333 18.03 12.24 6.76
CA ASP A 333 18.12 11.08 7.66
C ASP A 333 18.93 11.43 8.94
N LEU A 334 18.83 12.69 9.38
CA LEU A 334 19.46 13.17 10.61
C LEU A 334 19.08 12.32 11.82
N SER A 335 19.99 12.17 12.76
CA SER A 335 19.69 11.57 14.05
C SER A 335 18.82 12.48 14.91
N THR A 336 17.82 11.90 15.54
CA THR A 336 16.94 12.55 16.51
C THR A 336 17.27 12.18 17.97
N LYS A 337 18.46 11.63 18.20
CA LYS A 337 18.92 11.15 19.50
C LYS A 337 19.50 12.27 20.35
N ALA A 338 18.73 12.71 21.35
CA ALA A 338 19.08 13.84 22.21
C ALA A 338 20.21 13.56 23.23
N ASP A 339 20.32 12.31 23.69
CA ASP A 339 21.15 11.91 24.84
C ASP A 339 22.52 11.37 24.46
N ASP A 340 22.93 11.47 23.21
CA ASP A 340 24.21 10.99 22.71
C ASP A 340 25.03 12.16 22.10
N PRO A 341 26.14 12.57 22.75
CA PRO A 341 26.99 13.66 22.26
C PRO A 341 27.46 13.48 20.80
N LYS A 342 27.59 12.24 20.34
CA LYS A 342 27.99 11.94 18.97
C LYS A 342 27.01 12.55 17.97
N TRP A 343 25.73 12.58 18.29
CA TRP A 343 24.66 13.03 17.41
C TRP A 343 24.12 14.43 17.73
N ALA A 344 24.74 15.14 18.68
CA ALA A 344 24.26 16.44 19.17
C ALA A 344 24.03 17.47 18.04
N ALA A 345 24.93 17.53 17.05
CA ALA A 345 24.81 18.48 15.95
C ALA A 345 23.65 18.08 14.99
N GLU A 346 23.49 16.78 14.71
CA GLU A 346 22.38 16.29 13.91
C GLU A 346 21.04 16.51 14.62
N TYR A 347 20.97 16.19 15.93
CA TYR A 347 19.78 16.45 16.74
C TYR A 347 19.40 17.93 16.74
N ALA A 348 20.36 18.84 16.89
CA ALA A 348 20.08 20.27 16.89
C ALA A 348 19.47 20.74 15.55
N LEU A 349 19.95 20.22 14.42
CA LEU A 349 19.38 20.54 13.12
C LEU A 349 18.01 19.88 12.92
N ALA A 350 17.82 18.64 13.38
CA ALA A 350 16.52 17.94 13.34
C ALA A 350 15.47 18.68 14.17
N ASP A 351 15.81 19.10 15.40
CA ASP A 351 14.96 19.91 16.28
C ASP A 351 14.56 21.24 15.63
N LYS A 352 15.53 21.91 15.02
CA LYS A 352 15.31 23.15 14.28
C LYS A 352 14.34 22.95 13.12
N LEU A 353 14.53 21.93 12.29
CA LEU A 353 13.65 21.61 11.17
C LEU A 353 12.19 21.40 11.63
N PHE A 354 11.98 20.59 12.67
CA PHE A 354 10.63 20.37 13.21
C PHE A 354 10.03 21.64 13.85
N SER A 355 10.85 22.45 14.52
CA SER A 355 10.38 23.70 15.15
C SER A 355 9.90 24.76 14.16
N GLU A 356 10.38 24.71 12.93
CA GLU A 356 10.02 25.64 11.84
C GLU A 356 8.91 25.12 10.94
N MET A 357 8.41 23.88 11.19
CA MET A 357 7.23 23.35 10.51
C MET A 357 5.94 23.89 11.13
N ASN A 358 4.88 23.86 10.35
CA ASN A 358 3.54 24.14 10.85
C ASN A 358 3.06 23.03 11.80
N PRO A 359 2.42 23.36 12.93
CA PRO A 359 1.81 22.38 13.80
C PRO A 359 0.83 21.47 13.02
N MET A 360 0.78 20.20 13.36
CA MET A 360 0.06 19.16 12.63
C MET A 360 0.62 18.84 11.24
N GLY A 361 1.79 19.37 10.89
CA GLY A 361 2.55 18.92 9.72
C GLY A 361 2.88 17.42 9.76
N MET A 362 3.32 16.89 8.63
CA MET A 362 3.61 15.45 8.48
C MET A 362 5.09 15.20 8.29
N CYS A 363 5.63 14.22 9.02
CA CYS A 363 6.89 13.59 8.71
C CYS A 363 6.65 12.23 8.05
N PHE A 364 7.06 12.09 6.79
CA PHE A 364 6.97 10.84 6.04
C PHE A 364 8.27 10.06 6.14
N GLY A 365 8.18 8.73 6.18
CA GLY A 365 9.35 7.86 6.27
C GLY A 365 9.62 7.37 7.68
N TRP A 366 10.87 7.13 8.01
CA TRP A 366 11.22 6.48 9.26
C TRP A 366 12.58 6.96 9.81
N HIS A 367 12.81 6.73 11.09
CA HIS A 367 14.04 7.07 11.78
C HIS A 367 15.29 6.36 11.21
N SER A 368 16.45 6.85 11.52
CA SER A 368 17.72 6.34 10.99
C SER A 368 18.26 5.19 11.83
N TYR A 369 18.04 3.94 11.39
CA TYR A 369 18.42 2.72 12.13
C TYR A 369 19.88 2.67 12.59
N GLY A 370 20.78 3.30 11.86
CA GLY A 370 22.20 3.38 12.24
C GLY A 370 22.56 4.46 13.27
N LYS A 371 21.64 5.38 13.54
CA LYS A 371 21.93 6.59 14.34
C LYS A 371 21.04 6.68 15.60
N ASP A 372 19.75 6.37 15.48
CA ASP A 372 18.76 6.52 16.55
C ASP A 372 17.74 5.38 16.57
N LYS A 373 16.70 5.53 17.36
CA LYS A 373 15.60 4.59 17.50
C LYS A 373 14.27 5.29 17.25
N GLU A 374 13.25 4.52 16.96
CA GLU A 374 11.86 4.94 16.86
C GLU A 374 11.46 5.89 18.01
N ARG A 375 11.79 5.53 19.25
CA ARG A 375 11.53 6.34 20.44
C ARG A 375 11.99 7.78 20.27
N ASP A 376 13.23 7.96 19.82
CA ASP A 376 13.86 9.27 19.73
C ASP A 376 13.17 10.13 18.67
N HIS A 377 12.90 9.53 17.51
CA HIS A 377 12.28 10.17 16.36
C HIS A 377 10.83 10.59 16.62
N VAL A 378 10.00 9.66 17.07
CA VAL A 378 8.57 9.95 17.33
C VAL A 378 8.41 10.93 18.49
N LYS A 379 9.26 10.83 19.51
CA LYS A 379 9.27 11.77 20.66
C LYS A 379 9.56 13.18 20.21
N LEU A 380 10.64 13.40 19.41
CA LEU A 380 11.01 14.71 18.92
C LEU A 380 9.91 15.29 18.01
N ALA A 381 9.42 14.53 17.04
CA ALA A 381 8.33 14.96 16.16
C ALA A 381 7.08 15.36 16.96
N SER A 382 6.67 14.51 17.94
CA SER A 382 5.51 14.77 18.79
C SER A 382 5.63 16.02 19.64
N SER A 383 6.85 16.33 20.12
CA SER A 383 7.10 17.55 20.93
C SER A 383 6.89 18.84 20.11
N HIS A 384 7.00 18.77 18.78
CA HIS A 384 6.68 19.85 17.85
C HIS A 384 5.29 19.70 17.21
N VAL A 385 4.46 18.77 17.70
CA VAL A 385 3.12 18.48 17.17
C VAL A 385 3.16 18.04 15.70
N ILE A 386 4.22 17.35 15.31
CA ILE A 386 4.38 16.77 13.97
C ILE A 386 3.91 15.30 13.99
N ARG A 387 3.05 14.95 13.05
CA ARG A 387 2.52 13.60 12.88
C ARG A 387 3.46 12.78 12.00
N ILE A 388 3.71 11.53 12.35
CA ILE A 388 4.51 10.65 11.52
C ILE A 388 3.59 9.74 10.71
N SER A 389 3.88 9.59 9.42
CA SER A 389 3.46 8.46 8.61
C SER A 389 4.68 7.58 8.42
N GLY A 390 4.84 6.62 9.33
CA GLY A 390 5.96 5.69 9.35
C GLY A 390 6.00 4.85 8.08
N LEU A 391 7.13 4.30 7.75
CA LEU A 391 7.53 3.52 6.60
C LEU A 391 8.20 4.36 5.49
N HIS A 392 9.53 4.30 5.46
CA HIS A 392 10.33 4.75 4.32
C HIS A 392 9.98 3.99 3.02
N THR A 393 9.35 2.83 3.15
CA THR A 393 8.90 1.95 2.07
C THR A 393 7.44 2.18 1.65
N LEU A 394 6.76 3.26 2.06
CA LEU A 394 5.39 3.56 1.64
C LEU A 394 5.38 3.96 0.14
N PRO A 395 4.85 3.10 -0.75
CA PRO A 395 4.99 3.30 -2.19
C PRO A 395 3.79 3.99 -2.82
N ASN A 396 4.00 4.57 -4.00
CA ASN A 396 2.93 5.08 -4.85
C ASN A 396 2.00 6.13 -4.22
N THR A 397 2.42 6.81 -3.17
CA THR A 397 1.53 7.76 -2.48
C THR A 397 1.19 8.95 -3.37
N SER A 398 2.10 9.37 -4.27
CA SER A 398 1.80 10.39 -5.28
C SER A 398 0.71 9.97 -6.27
N PHE A 399 0.54 8.68 -6.51
CA PHE A 399 -0.55 8.11 -7.31
C PHE A 399 -1.83 7.94 -6.47
N ASN A 400 -1.72 7.22 -5.35
CA ASN A 400 -2.84 6.78 -4.52
C ASN A 400 -3.69 7.94 -3.98
N THR A 401 -3.05 9.05 -3.61
CA THR A 401 -3.75 10.25 -3.10
C THR A 401 -4.67 10.90 -4.12
N GLN A 402 -4.49 10.60 -5.41
CA GLN A 402 -5.27 11.18 -6.51
C GLN A 402 -6.39 10.24 -7.01
N VAL A 403 -6.48 9.05 -6.44
CA VAL A 403 -7.55 8.10 -6.78
C VAL A 403 -8.71 8.32 -5.81
N PRO A 404 -9.85 8.89 -6.24
CA PRO A 404 -10.95 9.21 -5.35
C PRO A 404 -11.69 7.96 -4.87
N LEU A 405 -12.43 8.10 -3.79
CA LEU A 405 -13.42 7.12 -3.36
C LEU A 405 -14.45 6.88 -4.48
N SER A 406 -15.01 5.69 -4.54
CA SER A 406 -16.10 5.35 -5.45
C SER A 406 -17.32 6.24 -5.15
N PRO A 407 -18.09 6.66 -6.17
CA PRO A 407 -19.26 7.47 -5.96
C PRO A 407 -20.23 6.83 -4.95
N GLY A 408 -20.57 7.57 -3.89
CA GLY A 408 -21.48 7.10 -2.85
C GLY A 408 -20.87 6.14 -1.83
N PHE A 409 -19.58 5.77 -1.95
CA PHE A 409 -18.90 4.96 -0.96
C PHE A 409 -18.86 5.66 0.40
N LYS A 410 -19.08 4.88 1.44
CA LYS A 410 -18.94 5.31 2.84
C LYS A 410 -18.19 4.22 3.59
N PHE A 411 -17.22 4.60 4.36
CA PHE A 411 -16.58 3.66 5.27
C PHE A 411 -17.62 3.13 6.27
N ARG A 412 -17.67 1.81 6.42
CA ARG A 412 -18.53 1.12 7.38
C ARG A 412 -17.73 0.01 8.03
N ASN A 413 -17.59 0.12 9.34
CA ASN A 413 -16.98 -0.90 10.16
C ASN A 413 -17.95 -2.06 10.40
N ASN A 414 -17.47 -3.14 10.99
CA ASN A 414 -18.24 -4.34 11.36
C ASN A 414 -18.42 -4.41 12.89
N PRO A 415 -19.25 -3.57 13.51
CA PRO A 415 -19.47 -3.64 14.96
C PRO A 415 -20.21 -4.93 15.33
N ASN A 416 -19.80 -5.55 16.44
CA ASN A 416 -20.44 -6.72 17.02
C ASN A 416 -21.27 -6.36 18.26
N ILE A 417 -21.38 -5.08 18.56
CA ILE A 417 -22.19 -4.55 19.67
C ILE A 417 -23.43 -3.85 19.13
N GLU A 418 -24.54 -4.00 19.85
CA GLU A 418 -25.77 -3.28 19.57
C GLU A 418 -25.98 -2.13 20.55
N LEU A 419 -26.59 -1.04 20.07
CA LEU A 419 -26.84 0.13 20.88
C LEU A 419 -27.85 -0.20 22.00
N GLY A 420 -27.45 0.06 23.25
CA GLY A 420 -28.31 -0.17 24.41
C GLY A 420 -28.23 -1.57 25.00
N GLU A 421 -27.52 -2.50 24.40
CA GLU A 421 -27.28 -3.82 24.96
C GLU A 421 -26.21 -3.80 26.09
N THR A 422 -26.40 -4.67 27.08
CA THR A 422 -25.44 -4.88 28.17
C THR A 422 -24.73 -6.20 27.94
N TYR A 423 -23.42 -6.17 27.87
CA TYR A 423 -22.57 -7.35 27.70
C TYR A 423 -22.04 -7.81 29.05
N THR A 424 -22.73 -8.77 29.68
CA THR A 424 -22.33 -9.31 30.97
C THR A 424 -21.46 -10.55 30.78
N PRO A 425 -20.19 -10.53 31.23
CA PRO A 425 -19.30 -11.67 31.05
C PRO A 425 -19.65 -12.84 32.00
N ALA A 426 -19.44 -14.05 31.54
CA ALA A 426 -19.38 -15.23 32.36
C ALA A 426 -18.01 -15.31 33.09
N LYS A 427 -17.86 -16.27 34.02
CA LYS A 427 -16.59 -16.50 34.73
C LYS A 427 -15.60 -17.28 33.86
N LYS A 428 -15.13 -16.63 32.77
CA LYS A 428 -14.21 -17.18 31.79
C LYS A 428 -12.98 -16.29 31.58
N ILE A 429 -12.09 -16.71 30.71
CA ILE A 429 -10.98 -15.94 30.19
C ILE A 429 -11.36 -15.50 28.79
N TYR A 430 -11.48 -14.20 28.57
CA TYR A 430 -11.82 -13.62 27.29
C TYR A 430 -10.55 -13.16 26.57
N ILE A 431 -10.39 -13.56 25.32
CA ILE A 431 -9.27 -13.15 24.48
C ILE A 431 -9.78 -12.32 23.32
N ALA A 432 -9.17 -11.16 23.11
CA ALA A 432 -9.29 -10.39 21.88
C ALA A 432 -7.92 -10.25 21.21
N ALA A 433 -7.85 -10.51 19.89
CA ALA A 433 -6.63 -10.41 19.10
C ALA A 433 -6.63 -9.11 18.30
N VAL A 434 -5.51 -8.38 18.35
CA VAL A 434 -5.33 -7.11 17.65
C VAL A 434 -4.05 -7.17 16.81
N GLN A 435 -4.20 -6.87 15.53
CA GLN A 435 -3.10 -6.63 14.61
C GLN A 435 -2.72 -5.16 14.65
N THR A 436 -1.50 -4.86 15.05
CA THR A 436 -0.95 -3.50 15.03
C THR A 436 -0.08 -3.22 13.80
N ASP A 437 0.60 -2.07 13.75
CA ASP A 437 1.45 -1.60 12.67
C ASP A 437 0.69 -1.22 11.39
N SER A 438 -0.59 -0.90 11.49
CA SER A 438 -1.43 -0.49 10.37
C SER A 438 -1.70 -1.58 9.32
N LEU A 439 -2.67 -1.38 8.48
CA LEU A 439 -3.08 -2.30 7.42
C LEU A 439 -2.02 -2.49 6.33
N GLY A 440 -1.11 -1.54 6.16
CA GLY A 440 -0.17 -1.48 5.04
C GLY A 440 0.97 -2.51 5.06
N ILE A 441 1.20 -3.24 6.16
CA ILE A 441 2.42 -4.04 6.35
C ILE A 441 2.21 -5.53 6.03
N GLY A 442 1.39 -5.86 5.05
CA GLY A 442 1.32 -7.21 4.48
C GLY A 442 0.57 -8.27 5.28
N ALA A 443 -0.01 -7.95 6.45
CA ALA A 443 -0.76 -8.91 7.24
C ALA A 443 -2.15 -9.23 6.64
N TRP A 444 -2.74 -8.28 5.95
CA TRP A 444 -4.10 -8.37 5.40
C TRP A 444 -4.31 -9.55 4.44
N THR A 445 -3.31 -9.86 3.63
CA THR A 445 -3.36 -10.96 2.64
C THR A 445 -2.84 -12.29 3.17
N ARG A 446 -2.48 -12.37 4.47
CA ARG A 446 -1.99 -13.62 5.06
C ARG A 446 -3.12 -14.63 5.26
N PRO A 447 -2.79 -15.94 5.25
CA PRO A 447 -3.75 -17.02 5.44
C PRO A 447 -4.55 -16.89 6.74
N GLY A 448 -5.81 -17.32 6.71
CA GLY A 448 -6.69 -17.44 7.87
C GLY A 448 -7.53 -16.18 8.18
N ARG A 449 -7.38 -15.07 7.44
CA ARG A 449 -8.22 -13.90 7.65
C ARG A 449 -9.71 -14.24 7.52
N GLY A 450 -10.53 -13.70 8.44
CA GLY A 450 -11.96 -13.95 8.51
C GLY A 450 -12.37 -15.25 9.22
N THR A 451 -11.44 -16.07 9.71
CA THR A 451 -11.76 -17.33 10.41
C THR A 451 -11.99 -17.18 11.91
N ILE A 452 -11.52 -16.10 12.51
CA ILE A 452 -11.72 -15.71 13.92
C ILE A 452 -11.99 -14.21 13.99
N PRO A 453 -12.65 -13.71 15.06
CA PRO A 453 -12.73 -12.29 15.34
C PRO A 453 -11.34 -11.68 15.46
N TYR A 454 -11.09 -10.59 14.73
CA TYR A 454 -9.77 -10.00 14.62
C TYR A 454 -9.86 -8.49 14.44
N ALA A 455 -9.10 -7.72 15.21
CA ALA A 455 -9.08 -6.27 15.11
C ALA A 455 -7.86 -5.78 14.33
N TRP A 456 -8.07 -4.80 13.46
CA TRP A 456 -7.08 -4.25 12.56
C TRP A 456 -6.85 -2.77 12.84
N GLN A 457 -5.64 -2.41 13.19
CA GLN A 457 -5.28 -1.02 13.40
C GLN A 457 -5.22 -0.26 12.08
N VAL A 458 -5.91 0.86 12.01
CA VAL A 458 -5.88 1.80 10.87
C VAL A 458 -5.17 3.08 11.31
N THR A 459 -4.22 3.53 10.51
CA THR A 459 -3.64 4.87 10.67
C THR A 459 -4.60 5.89 10.06
N PRO A 460 -5.27 6.75 10.87
CA PRO A 460 -6.36 7.59 10.39
C PRO A 460 -5.98 8.57 9.27
N ASN A 461 -4.72 9.01 9.19
CA ASN A 461 -4.24 9.91 8.14
C ASN A 461 -4.32 9.34 6.72
N TRP A 462 -4.48 8.02 6.57
CA TRP A 462 -4.68 7.41 5.26
C TRP A 462 -5.98 7.83 4.58
N LEU A 463 -6.93 8.35 5.34
CA LEU A 463 -8.15 8.94 4.79
C LEU A 463 -7.87 10.01 3.72
N TRP A 464 -6.80 10.77 3.87
CA TRP A 464 -6.40 11.78 2.88
C TRP A 464 -5.20 11.38 2.03
N MET A 465 -4.31 10.51 2.53
CA MET A 465 -3.12 10.06 1.78
C MET A 465 -3.45 9.00 0.73
N SER A 466 -4.35 8.07 1.05
CA SER A 466 -4.65 6.91 0.20
C SER A 466 -6.10 6.44 0.40
N PRO A 467 -7.11 7.32 0.15
CA PRO A 467 -8.51 7.01 0.49
C PRO A 467 -9.02 5.76 -0.24
N SER A 468 -8.67 5.58 -1.50
CA SER A 468 -9.09 4.41 -2.29
C SER A 468 -8.39 3.11 -1.91
N VAL A 469 -7.23 3.18 -1.26
CA VAL A 469 -6.59 2.00 -0.65
C VAL A 469 -7.35 1.58 0.60
N LEU A 470 -7.77 2.54 1.44
CA LEU A 470 -8.67 2.23 2.57
C LEU A 470 -10.00 1.66 2.08
N GLU A 471 -10.58 2.22 1.02
CA GLU A 471 -11.79 1.66 0.40
C GLU A 471 -11.61 0.19 0.03
N MET A 472 -10.45 -0.19 -0.55
CA MET A 472 -10.16 -1.59 -0.86
C MET A 472 -10.19 -2.48 0.38
N PHE A 473 -9.60 -2.05 1.50
CA PHE A 473 -9.61 -2.82 2.74
C PHE A 473 -11.03 -2.98 3.29
N TYR A 474 -11.82 -1.92 3.29
CA TYR A 474 -13.22 -1.97 3.75
C TYR A 474 -14.11 -2.82 2.83
N ASP A 475 -13.93 -2.75 1.50
CA ASP A 475 -14.63 -3.60 0.54
C ASP A 475 -14.32 -5.10 0.71
N GLN A 476 -13.12 -5.43 1.18
CA GLN A 476 -12.65 -6.80 1.37
C GLN A 476 -12.89 -7.32 2.79
N ALA A 477 -13.37 -6.48 3.71
CA ALA A 477 -13.57 -6.87 5.10
C ALA A 477 -14.62 -7.98 5.22
N THR A 478 -14.32 -8.96 6.07
CA THR A 478 -15.25 -10.03 6.47
C THR A 478 -16.00 -9.63 7.74
N PRO A 479 -17.09 -10.29 8.13
CA PRO A 479 -17.78 -10.02 9.40
C PRO A 479 -16.89 -10.18 10.65
N ASN A 480 -15.76 -10.87 10.54
CA ASN A 480 -14.81 -11.07 11.64
C ASN A 480 -13.69 -10.00 11.68
N ASP A 481 -13.63 -9.12 10.70
CA ASP A 481 -12.65 -8.03 10.64
C ASP A 481 -13.25 -6.76 11.26
N LEU A 482 -12.65 -6.24 12.33
CA LEU A 482 -13.02 -4.99 12.99
C LEU A 482 -11.88 -3.99 12.85
N PHE A 483 -12.15 -2.81 12.32
CA PHE A 483 -11.16 -1.74 12.22
C PHE A 483 -11.13 -0.88 13.48
N ILE A 484 -9.91 -0.49 13.92
CA ILE A 484 -9.70 0.40 15.06
C ILE A 484 -8.77 1.56 14.69
N GLY A 485 -8.96 2.71 15.33
CA GLY A 485 -8.03 3.84 15.21
C GLY A 485 -6.83 3.65 16.13
N GLY A 486 -5.67 4.11 15.69
CA GLY A 486 -4.47 3.87 16.46
C GLY A 486 -3.37 4.91 16.32
N LEU A 487 -2.25 4.60 16.96
CA LEU A 487 -1.01 5.33 16.99
C LEU A 487 -1.08 6.69 17.73
N SER A 488 -1.93 6.79 18.76
CA SER A 488 -2.08 7.91 19.71
C SER A 488 -2.54 9.23 19.12
N GLY A 489 -2.75 9.32 17.81
CA GLY A 489 -3.08 10.58 17.15
C GLY A 489 -3.63 10.41 15.73
N PRO A 490 -3.78 11.51 14.98
CA PRO A 490 -4.19 11.49 13.57
C PRO A 490 -3.01 11.15 12.63
N GLY A 491 -2.09 10.39 13.08
CA GLY A 491 -0.84 9.86 12.56
C GLY A 491 -0.08 9.28 13.73
N TYR A 492 1.12 8.74 13.51
CA TYR A 492 1.90 8.21 14.61
C TYR A 492 2.49 9.32 15.47
N MET A 493 2.11 9.34 16.74
CA MET A 493 2.54 10.32 17.74
C MET A 493 2.67 9.66 19.11
N TYR A 494 3.47 10.24 19.99
CA TYR A 494 3.50 9.87 21.40
C TYR A 494 2.71 10.87 22.22
N ALA A 495 1.61 10.44 22.78
CA ALA A 495 0.67 11.29 23.51
C ALA A 495 1.31 12.02 24.70
N LYS A 496 2.24 11.36 25.42
CA LYS A 496 2.99 11.95 26.54
C LYS A 496 4.01 13.01 26.10
N ALA A 497 4.45 12.97 24.84
CA ALA A 497 5.44 13.93 24.31
C ALA A 497 4.78 15.16 23.66
N ILE A 498 3.48 15.12 23.39
CA ILE A 498 2.75 16.26 22.83
C ILE A 498 2.62 17.36 23.90
N PRO A 499 2.93 18.63 23.58
CA PRO A 499 2.65 19.75 24.49
C PRO A 499 1.19 19.76 24.93
N ARG A 500 0.97 19.93 26.24
CA ARG A 500 -0.35 19.75 26.85
C ARG A 500 -1.42 20.68 26.25
N GLU A 501 -1.04 21.90 25.92
CA GLU A 501 -1.88 22.88 25.23
C GLU A 501 -2.29 22.49 23.80
N SER A 502 -1.53 21.60 23.16
CA SER A 502 -1.78 21.12 21.80
C SER A 502 -2.62 19.83 21.75
N LEU A 503 -2.71 19.10 22.86
CA LEU A 503 -3.50 17.86 22.94
C LEU A 503 -4.95 18.02 22.45
N PRO A 504 -5.69 19.08 22.81
CA PRO A 504 -7.05 19.26 22.31
C PRO A 504 -7.14 19.25 20.79
N MET A 505 -6.25 19.95 20.10
CA MET A 505 -6.22 20.01 18.64
C MET A 505 -5.89 18.63 18.02
N VAL A 506 -4.92 17.90 18.59
CA VAL A 506 -4.53 16.58 18.12
C VAL A 506 -5.66 15.57 18.28
N ILE A 507 -6.33 15.58 19.44
CA ILE A 507 -7.44 14.65 19.74
C ILE A 507 -8.66 14.95 18.88
N ASP A 508 -9.01 16.23 18.70
CA ASP A 508 -10.15 16.64 17.88
C ASP A 508 -9.92 16.22 16.40
N LYS A 509 -8.70 16.35 15.91
CA LYS A 509 -8.35 15.88 14.55
C LYS A 509 -8.38 14.36 14.43
N SER A 510 -7.96 13.64 15.46
CA SER A 510 -8.07 12.16 15.51
C SER A 510 -9.54 11.74 15.45
N ARG A 511 -10.40 12.40 16.23
CA ARG A 511 -11.84 12.12 16.27
C ARG A 511 -12.50 12.37 14.92
N GLU A 512 -12.18 13.46 14.24
CA GLU A 512 -12.67 13.76 12.88
C GLU A 512 -12.37 12.61 11.91
N PHE A 513 -11.13 12.07 11.94
CA PHE A 513 -10.75 10.95 11.08
C PHE A 513 -11.42 9.64 11.49
N MET A 514 -11.54 9.38 12.78
CA MET A 514 -12.23 8.18 13.27
C MET A 514 -13.71 8.18 12.90
N GLU A 515 -14.39 9.32 13.02
CA GLU A 515 -15.78 9.49 12.60
C GLU A 515 -15.95 9.23 11.10
N ALA A 516 -15.07 9.80 10.26
CA ALA A 516 -15.09 9.60 8.82
C ALA A 516 -14.84 8.14 8.41
N LEU A 517 -14.05 7.39 9.18
CA LEU A 517 -13.69 5.98 8.96
C LEU A 517 -14.60 4.99 9.72
N ASP A 518 -15.63 5.46 10.41
CA ASP A 518 -16.53 4.63 11.23
C ASP A 518 -15.81 3.83 12.31
N LEU A 519 -14.80 4.43 12.97
CA LEU A 519 -13.99 3.82 14.02
C LEU A 519 -14.47 4.27 15.40
N ASN A 520 -14.63 3.32 16.33
CA ASN A 520 -15.12 3.58 17.68
C ASN A 520 -14.23 3.02 18.81
N ILE A 521 -13.04 2.53 18.48
CA ILE A 521 -12.00 2.08 19.43
C ILE A 521 -10.72 2.83 19.09
N PHE A 522 -10.02 3.34 20.10
CA PHE A 522 -8.79 4.09 19.93
C PHE A 522 -7.62 3.46 20.69
N GLU A 523 -6.46 3.37 20.07
CA GLU A 523 -5.27 2.78 20.64
C GLU A 523 -4.17 3.81 20.87
N PHE A 524 -3.63 3.80 22.08
CA PHE A 524 -2.41 4.50 22.43
C PHE A 524 -1.18 3.63 22.14
N MET A 525 -0.16 4.23 21.59
CA MET A 525 1.14 3.62 21.40
C MET A 525 2.21 4.65 21.75
N ASP A 526 2.77 4.57 22.95
CA ASP A 526 3.65 5.62 23.47
C ASP A 526 4.91 5.04 24.12
N TYR A 527 6.02 5.16 23.40
CA TYR A 527 7.36 4.79 23.86
C TYR A 527 8.25 5.98 24.15
N SER A 528 7.69 7.16 24.37
CA SER A 528 8.46 8.38 24.64
C SER A 528 9.46 8.25 25.81
N GLU A 529 9.22 7.29 26.70
CA GLU A 529 10.07 6.96 27.85
C GLU A 529 10.72 5.57 27.75
N GLY A 530 10.74 5.00 26.56
CA GLY A 530 11.27 3.67 26.27
C GLY A 530 10.22 2.58 26.18
N ALA A 531 10.59 1.44 25.55
CA ALA A 531 9.74 0.24 25.47
C ALA A 531 9.73 -0.53 26.80
N SER A 532 8.82 -1.49 26.90
CA SER A 532 8.40 -2.17 28.16
C SER A 532 9.48 -2.71 29.09
N ILE A 533 10.65 -3.07 28.59
CA ILE A 533 11.74 -3.60 29.44
C ILE A 533 12.64 -2.48 29.99
N GLU A 534 12.79 -1.39 29.23
CA GLU A 534 13.74 -0.30 29.53
C GLU A 534 13.05 1.03 29.85
N GLY A 535 11.73 1.08 29.79
CA GLY A 535 10.97 2.30 29.88
C GLY A 535 9.56 2.11 30.46
N ASN A 536 8.73 3.13 30.27
CA ASN A 536 7.37 3.16 30.83
C ASN A 536 6.33 3.51 29.75
N PRO A 537 5.62 2.50 29.17
CA PRO A 537 4.53 2.73 28.24
C PRO A 537 3.21 3.13 28.93
N ASP A 538 3.19 3.20 30.26
CA ASP A 538 1.99 3.56 31.02
C ASP A 538 1.63 5.03 30.86
N LEU A 539 0.33 5.29 30.95
CA LEU A 539 -0.25 6.62 30.74
C LEU A 539 -0.62 7.27 32.09
N PRO A 540 -0.37 8.59 32.27
CA PRO A 540 -0.83 9.32 33.44
C PRO A 540 -2.34 9.58 33.37
N GLN A 541 -2.99 9.64 34.54
CA GLN A 541 -4.43 9.84 34.66
C GLN A 541 -4.90 11.13 33.98
N SER A 542 -4.14 12.19 34.12
CA SER A 542 -4.50 13.50 33.52
C SER A 542 -4.51 13.49 31.99
N LEU A 543 -3.67 12.66 31.36
CA LEU A 543 -3.70 12.45 29.90
C LEU A 543 -4.92 11.64 29.49
N ILE A 544 -5.18 10.55 30.19
CA ILE A 544 -6.33 9.66 29.94
C ILE A 544 -7.64 10.47 30.02
N ASP A 545 -7.79 11.31 31.06
CA ASP A 545 -9.00 12.11 31.25
C ASP A 545 -9.30 13.04 30.07
N ILE A 546 -8.27 13.64 29.46
CA ILE A 546 -8.44 14.50 28.28
C ILE A 546 -8.99 13.72 27.07
N TYR A 547 -8.46 12.50 26.84
CA TYR A 547 -8.96 11.65 25.74
C TYR A 547 -10.39 11.18 26.00
N TYR A 548 -10.70 10.76 27.24
CA TYR A 548 -12.07 10.36 27.62
C TYR A 548 -13.09 11.50 27.43
N GLU A 549 -12.70 12.72 27.77
CA GLU A 549 -13.55 13.89 27.62
C GLU A 549 -13.77 14.24 26.13
N ARG A 550 -12.70 14.21 25.33
CA ARG A 550 -12.75 14.69 23.95
C ARG A 550 -13.15 13.63 22.91
N MET A 551 -13.15 12.37 23.28
CA MET A 551 -13.60 11.25 22.44
C MET A 551 -14.82 10.55 23.06
N PRO A 552 -15.97 11.22 23.21
CA PRO A 552 -17.15 10.64 23.89
C PRO A 552 -17.75 9.45 23.14
N ASP A 553 -17.56 9.40 21.81
CA ASP A 553 -18.13 8.37 20.93
C ASP A 553 -17.28 7.09 20.88
N VAL A 554 -16.08 7.11 21.47
CA VAL A 554 -15.20 5.94 21.58
C VAL A 554 -15.71 5.02 22.67
N ILE A 555 -15.92 3.75 22.36
CA ILE A 555 -16.47 2.74 23.27
C ILE A 555 -15.44 2.14 24.22
N GLY A 556 -14.15 2.31 23.91
CA GLY A 556 -13.04 1.86 24.73
C GLY A 556 -11.69 2.21 24.13
N PHE A 557 -10.67 2.08 24.93
CA PHE A 557 -9.30 2.43 24.61
C PHE A 557 -8.37 1.24 24.82
N LEU A 558 -7.33 1.13 24.00
CA LEU A 558 -6.22 0.21 24.17
C LEU A 558 -4.95 0.97 24.51
N ASN A 559 -4.03 0.34 25.24
CA ASN A 559 -2.73 0.93 25.55
C ASN A 559 -1.58 -0.04 25.34
N GLY A 560 -0.54 0.46 24.73
CA GLY A 560 0.71 -0.24 24.55
C GLY A 560 0.79 -0.98 23.22
N TYR A 561 1.91 -1.46 22.93
CA TYR A 561 2.28 -2.35 21.86
C TYR A 561 2.95 -3.58 22.47
N ALA A 562 3.62 -3.34 23.56
CA ALA A 562 4.10 -4.33 24.51
C ALA A 562 3.24 -4.28 25.77
N PRO A 563 3.28 -5.33 26.63
CA PRO A 563 2.57 -5.35 27.89
C PRO A 563 2.81 -4.11 28.74
N ALA A 564 1.74 -3.55 29.28
CA ALA A 564 1.74 -2.38 30.13
C ALA A 564 0.75 -2.59 31.29
N TYR A 565 0.77 -1.67 32.27
CA TYR A 565 -0.05 -1.81 33.47
C TYR A 565 -1.18 -0.77 33.56
N THR A 566 -1.39 0.04 32.53
CA THR A 566 -2.49 1.00 32.51
C THR A 566 -3.80 0.29 32.26
N PHE A 567 -4.60 0.22 33.29
CA PHE A 567 -5.96 -0.33 33.28
C PHE A 567 -6.87 0.63 34.02
N THR A 568 -7.95 1.07 33.39
CA THR A 568 -8.95 1.91 34.03
C THR A 568 -10.30 1.75 33.37
N HIS A 569 -11.35 2.18 34.02
CA HIS A 569 -12.69 2.27 33.41
C HIS A 569 -13.39 3.52 33.92
N LYS A 570 -14.13 4.16 33.06
CA LYS A 570 -14.89 5.38 33.35
C LYS A 570 -16.04 5.49 32.38
N ASP A 571 -17.21 5.87 32.88
CA ASP A 571 -18.42 6.13 32.08
C ASP A 571 -18.79 4.97 31.11
N GLY A 572 -18.68 3.71 31.60
CA GLY A 572 -18.98 2.51 30.82
C GLY A 572 -17.98 2.21 29.69
N ARG A 573 -16.79 2.78 29.74
CA ARG A 573 -15.70 2.58 28.78
C ARG A 573 -14.46 2.08 29.51
N ALA A 574 -13.83 1.02 28.98
CA ALA A 574 -12.59 0.49 29.52
C ALA A 574 -11.39 1.01 28.74
N LEU A 575 -10.27 1.21 29.43
CA LEU A 575 -8.94 1.30 28.87
C LEU A 575 -8.16 0.07 29.33
N VAL A 576 -7.72 -0.75 28.39
CA VAL A 576 -7.06 -2.03 28.66
C VAL A 576 -5.71 -2.05 27.97
N SER A 577 -4.66 -2.42 28.69
CA SER A 577 -3.34 -2.65 28.10
C SER A 577 -3.22 -4.08 27.57
N TYR A 578 -2.27 -4.29 26.64
CA TYR A 578 -1.93 -5.63 26.18
C TYR A 578 -1.30 -6.46 27.31
N ASP A 579 -1.81 -7.67 27.51
CA ASP A 579 -1.23 -8.64 28.42
C ASP A 579 -0.21 -9.54 27.75
N TYR A 580 -0.38 -9.79 26.45
CA TYR A 580 0.45 -10.73 25.71
C TYR A 580 0.86 -10.20 24.34
N TYR A 581 2.12 -10.40 24.01
CA TYR A 581 2.70 -10.10 22.70
C TYR A 581 3.07 -11.40 21.99
N MET A 582 2.31 -11.77 20.96
CA MET A 582 2.58 -12.94 20.15
C MET A 582 3.69 -12.68 19.14
N SER A 583 4.93 -12.89 19.55
CA SER A 583 6.08 -12.69 18.69
C SER A 583 6.24 -13.81 17.66
N GLN A 584 6.93 -13.50 16.55
CA GLN A 584 7.25 -14.46 15.49
C GLN A 584 8.18 -15.58 15.98
N GLY A 585 9.08 -15.28 16.92
CA GLY A 585 10.10 -16.20 17.42
C GLY A 585 9.61 -17.23 18.43
N ARG A 586 8.34 -17.13 18.90
CA ARG A 586 7.73 -18.11 19.82
C ARG A 586 7.02 -19.21 19.02
N SER A 587 7.24 -20.49 19.38
CA SER A 587 6.45 -21.60 18.84
C SER A 587 4.98 -21.54 19.31
N GLU A 588 4.09 -22.24 18.64
CA GLU A 588 2.67 -22.33 19.05
C GLU A 588 2.53 -22.92 20.46
N ASP A 589 3.27 -24.00 20.78
CA ASP A 589 3.28 -24.62 22.10
C ASP A 589 3.77 -23.68 23.21
N GLU A 590 4.77 -22.86 22.93
CA GLU A 590 5.25 -21.84 23.87
C GLU A 590 4.18 -20.76 24.09
N VAL A 591 3.50 -20.31 23.04
CA VAL A 591 2.41 -19.33 23.17
C VAL A 591 1.25 -19.91 23.98
N ILE A 592 0.84 -21.15 23.73
CA ILE A 592 -0.20 -21.85 24.51
C ILE A 592 0.19 -21.94 25.96
N THR A 593 1.44 -22.29 26.26
CA THR A 593 1.97 -22.36 27.62
C THR A 593 1.93 -21.01 28.30
N ASP A 594 2.40 -19.94 27.62
CA ASP A 594 2.40 -18.57 28.15
C ASP A 594 0.96 -18.10 28.49
N LEU A 595 0.01 -18.33 27.58
CA LEU A 595 -1.40 -17.94 27.81
C LEU A 595 -2.03 -18.68 29.00
N ARG A 596 -1.70 -19.97 29.17
CA ARG A 596 -2.13 -20.75 30.33
C ARG A 596 -1.48 -20.27 31.63
N GLU A 597 -0.21 -19.90 31.60
CA GLU A 597 0.48 -19.30 32.75
C GLU A 597 -0.15 -17.96 33.16
N LEU A 598 -0.44 -17.09 32.19
CA LEU A 598 -1.14 -15.83 32.42
C LEU A 598 -2.51 -16.06 33.07
N ALA A 599 -3.22 -17.10 32.64
CA ALA A 599 -4.50 -17.49 33.20
C ALA A 599 -4.41 -17.98 34.68
N VAL A 600 -3.29 -18.59 35.06
CA VAL A 600 -3.01 -19.01 36.47
C VAL A 600 -2.63 -17.80 37.33
N ILE A 601 -1.78 -16.90 36.78
CA ILE A 601 -1.32 -15.68 37.47
C ILE A 601 -2.52 -14.74 37.73
N ASN A 602 -3.38 -14.58 36.73
CA ASN A 602 -4.61 -13.78 36.80
C ASN A 602 -5.80 -14.70 37.12
N ASP A 603 -5.94 -15.11 38.38
CA ASP A 603 -6.90 -16.12 38.84
C ASP A 603 -8.34 -15.62 38.96
N LYS A 604 -8.56 -14.29 38.95
CA LYS A 604 -9.91 -13.72 39.04
C LYS A 604 -10.62 -13.87 37.69
N ARG A 605 -11.93 -14.16 37.77
CA ARG A 605 -12.79 -14.31 36.58
C ARG A 605 -13.96 -13.33 36.64
N PRO A 606 -14.33 -12.68 35.51
CA PRO A 606 -13.70 -12.84 34.16
C PRO A 606 -12.26 -12.35 34.15
N TYR A 607 -11.39 -12.94 33.27
CA TYR A 607 -10.09 -12.39 32.96
C TYR A 607 -10.10 -11.90 31.53
N PHE A 608 -9.71 -10.66 31.32
CA PHE A 608 -9.66 -10.00 30.00
C PHE A 608 -8.23 -9.95 29.52
N LEU A 609 -7.88 -10.86 28.60
CA LEU A 609 -6.54 -11.00 28.02
C LEU A 609 -6.52 -10.36 26.64
N LEU A 610 -5.93 -9.18 26.53
CA LEU A 610 -5.73 -8.51 25.24
C LEU A 610 -4.42 -8.98 24.61
N MET A 611 -4.51 -9.59 23.43
CA MET A 611 -3.38 -10.15 22.71
C MET A 611 -2.97 -9.28 21.53
N HIS A 612 -1.73 -8.80 21.56
CA HIS A 612 -1.10 -8.16 20.41
C HIS A 612 -0.51 -9.20 19.47
N VAL A 613 -0.86 -9.14 18.20
CA VAL A 613 -0.31 -9.99 17.14
C VAL A 613 0.51 -9.14 16.17
N ARG A 614 1.71 -9.60 15.88
CA ARG A 614 2.58 -8.91 14.91
C ARG A 614 2.18 -9.27 13.47
N GLN A 615 2.37 -8.33 12.58
CA GLN A 615 2.09 -8.43 11.15
C GLN A 615 2.77 -9.62 10.44
N TRP A 616 3.76 -10.24 11.04
CA TRP A 616 4.43 -11.43 10.50
C TRP A 616 3.74 -12.75 10.83
N SER A 617 2.79 -12.75 11.77
CA SER A 617 2.03 -13.96 12.13
C SER A 617 0.82 -14.12 11.22
N ASP A 618 0.64 -15.33 10.68
CA ASP A 618 -0.60 -15.70 9.98
C ASP A 618 -1.75 -15.85 10.98
N ILE A 619 -2.97 -15.49 10.57
CA ILE A 619 -4.16 -15.72 11.42
C ILE A 619 -4.42 -17.22 11.59
N THR A 620 -4.02 -18.05 10.63
CA THR A 620 -4.04 -19.52 10.77
C THR A 620 -3.24 -19.97 11.99
N ARG A 621 -2.05 -19.40 12.20
CA ARG A 621 -1.22 -19.68 13.39
C ARG A 621 -1.89 -19.19 14.67
N VAL A 622 -2.46 -17.99 14.64
CA VAL A 622 -3.21 -17.45 15.81
C VAL A 622 -4.37 -18.36 16.14
N LYS A 623 -5.15 -18.77 15.13
CA LYS A 623 -6.27 -19.69 15.32
C LYS A 623 -5.83 -21.04 15.87
N ALA A 624 -4.75 -21.63 15.38
CA ALA A 624 -4.22 -22.90 15.89
C ALA A 624 -3.90 -22.82 17.38
N VAL A 625 -3.24 -21.75 17.83
CA VAL A 625 -3.00 -21.50 19.25
C VAL A 625 -4.32 -21.41 20.06
N LEU A 626 -5.27 -20.63 19.56
CA LEU A 626 -6.53 -20.39 20.27
C LEU A 626 -7.42 -21.65 20.35
N ASP A 627 -7.42 -22.48 19.31
CA ASP A 627 -8.18 -23.75 19.28
C ASP A 627 -7.66 -24.79 20.30
N GLU A 628 -6.37 -24.75 20.66
CA GLU A 628 -5.73 -25.65 21.62
C GLU A 628 -5.91 -25.18 23.11
N LEU A 629 -6.45 -24.00 23.33
CA LEU A 629 -6.80 -23.52 24.67
C LEU A 629 -8.04 -24.26 25.18
N GLY A 630 -8.13 -24.44 26.49
CA GLY A 630 -9.27 -25.12 27.10
C GLY A 630 -10.58 -24.34 27.02
N SER A 631 -11.72 -24.99 27.37
CA SER A 631 -13.06 -24.39 27.31
C SER A 631 -13.29 -23.21 28.27
N GLU A 632 -12.37 -22.94 29.17
CA GLU A 632 -12.34 -21.75 30.01
C GLU A 632 -11.96 -20.47 29.23
N PHE A 633 -11.30 -20.60 28.05
CA PHE A 633 -10.98 -19.50 27.18
C PHE A 633 -12.09 -19.28 26.14
N GLU A 634 -12.36 -18.03 25.87
CA GLU A 634 -13.34 -17.62 24.86
C GLU A 634 -12.77 -16.48 24.02
N VAL A 635 -12.68 -16.69 22.71
CA VAL A 635 -12.27 -15.66 21.76
C VAL A 635 -13.48 -14.82 21.39
N VAL A 636 -13.38 -13.51 21.56
CA VAL A 636 -14.48 -12.58 21.30
C VAL A 636 -14.04 -11.39 20.44
N PRO A 637 -14.96 -10.76 19.71
CA PRO A 637 -14.67 -9.49 19.05
C PRO A 637 -14.21 -8.43 20.04
N LEU A 638 -13.29 -7.56 19.63
CA LEU A 638 -12.66 -6.57 20.53
C LEU A 638 -13.67 -5.58 21.12
N ASP A 639 -14.68 -5.17 20.38
CA ASP A 639 -15.73 -4.26 20.85
C ASP A 639 -16.59 -4.91 21.95
N VAL A 640 -16.94 -6.17 21.79
CA VAL A 640 -17.61 -6.99 22.83
C VAL A 640 -16.72 -7.16 24.05
N PHE A 641 -15.43 -7.46 23.83
CA PHE A 641 -14.42 -7.57 24.89
C PHE A 641 -14.38 -6.31 25.76
N LEU A 642 -14.28 -5.14 25.13
CA LEU A 642 -14.19 -3.86 25.84
C LEU A 642 -15.49 -3.53 26.61
N LYS A 643 -16.65 -3.85 26.05
CA LYS A 643 -17.93 -3.69 26.73
C LYS A 643 -18.06 -4.58 27.95
N MET A 644 -17.65 -5.86 27.84
CA MET A 644 -17.61 -6.77 28.98
C MET A 644 -16.62 -6.31 30.06
N ALA A 645 -15.42 -5.86 29.64
CA ALA A 645 -14.41 -5.36 30.57
C ALA A 645 -14.86 -4.08 31.31
N ALA A 646 -15.67 -3.25 30.67
CA ALA A 646 -16.26 -2.07 31.33
C ALA A 646 -17.42 -2.41 32.25
N THR A 647 -18.15 -3.52 32.00
CA THR A 647 -19.31 -3.94 32.78
C THR A 647 -18.90 -4.66 34.09
N ASP A 648 -17.90 -5.55 34.01
CA ASP A 648 -17.40 -6.31 35.19
C ASP A 648 -15.86 -6.31 35.21
N PRO A 649 -15.22 -5.16 35.51
CA PRO A 649 -13.77 -5.01 35.50
C PRO A 649 -13.19 -5.78 36.72
N THR A 650 -12.41 -6.83 36.42
CA THR A 650 -11.64 -7.57 37.43
C THR A 650 -10.22 -7.11 37.58
N PHE A 651 -9.74 -6.33 36.61
CA PHE A 651 -8.43 -5.68 36.67
C PHE A 651 -8.41 -4.60 37.77
N LYS A 652 -7.23 -4.38 38.33
CA LYS A 652 -7.02 -3.29 39.25
C LYS A 652 -6.74 -2.01 38.50
N ASN A 653 -7.50 -0.96 38.77
CA ASN A 653 -7.20 0.36 38.19
C ASN A 653 -5.77 0.76 38.53
N TYR A 654 -5.03 1.04 37.51
CA TYR A 654 -3.67 1.58 37.59
C TYR A 654 -3.45 2.57 36.46
N THR A 655 -2.91 3.71 36.82
CA THR A 655 -2.38 4.71 35.89
C THR A 655 -1.03 5.15 36.42
N ARG A 656 -0.18 5.61 35.52
CA ARG A 656 1.12 6.15 35.93
C ARG A 656 0.92 7.37 36.86
N PRO A 657 1.70 7.55 37.92
CA PRO A 657 1.79 8.84 38.63
C PRO A 657 2.17 9.97 37.69
N GLU A 658 1.74 11.20 37.99
CA GLU A 658 2.01 12.39 37.17
C GLU A 658 3.52 12.68 37.06
#